data_41c96e9c1f176789eedfb86b28590f69
#
_entry.id   41c96e9c1f176789eedfb86b28590f69
#
_cell.length_a   1.000
_cell.length_b   1.000
_cell.length_c   1.000
_cell.angle_alpha   90.00
_cell.angle_beta   90.00
_cell.angle_gamma   90.00
#
_symmetry.space_group_name_H-M   'P 1'
#
loop_
_entity.id
_entity.type
_entity.pdbx_description
1 polymer ?
#
loop_
_entity_poly.entity_id
_entity_poly.type
_entity_poly.pdbx_seq_one_letter_code
_entity_poly.pdbx_strand_id
1 'polypeptide(L)'
;LDYLPPETIFLLCEPEPLAARADEYAQQIPENDPFFIPWTEFIARLDRKAMTRLEVSEADAGVQASACSPGKLKLELQHAESESGAPVFSSLDAFRPLGERAPDPQIAETQRREFFNQLHRWLRHGYAVHVFCNNDGERQRFEEIRGELVGQASRLSPSEKVPGTEIRDRRDACPTLHLGTLSRGFLCEEAKLVVVTDSEIFGRYRIQRPRRLKSPHALATRSALDIDFTELEEGDFVVHLQYGIGRFLGLKNLPAGSSRHPSTLNLQLSTGTECLVIEYAPQHPGDEPPKLYVPVTEAHLVGKYVGVGKVRPPLNTLGGTRWNRAKEQAVRAVRDVAAELLQIQAVRESQAGHSFPPDVPWQREFEGAFIFEETPDQLRAISETKFDMERPKPMDRLICGDVGFGKTEIAIRAAFKAVMGGKQVAVLVPTTVLAQQHFNTFRERMADYPVRIELLSRFRTHREQQRIVRDLAAGAVDIVIGTHRLIQSDIGFKELGLVVIDEEQRFGVLHKEKFKRLRTLVDVLTLSATPIPRTLYLALTGARDMSTIQTPPHDRLPVETIVVQYDERVIRDAIQRELNRGGQVFFLHNRVMTIEIMRSKLQMLVPNARIVVGHGQMESDELEEVMTKFVNGEADVLLSTTIIESGLDIPNANTIIIDRADRFGLSDLYQLRGRVGRYKHQAYAYLLLPRHASLLTDVRKRISAIRQYSTLGSGFKIAMRDLEIRGAGNLLGSEQSGHITAVGFELYCQLLKQSVSALKGEKVKPRVEVSLKLDFLGSEDVKRETGSVNPASRITHHASLPHNYVTEPQHRIEMYRKLAQATDKAALESLTRELRDRFGPLPAAVELLLQVAELKILASEKAVTIIEVKEDKLMLTRHGDFITLGGKFPRLIRKEAKARLKEIKKLLLAF
;
A
#
# COMPACT_ATOMS: atom_id res chain seq x y z
N LEU A 1 13.79 -26.52 -19.92
CA LEU A 1 13.20 -27.86 -19.97
C LEU A 1 13.88 -28.87 -19.05
N ASP A 2 15.18 -28.72 -18.78
CA ASP A 2 15.95 -29.67 -17.94
C ASP A 2 15.58 -29.67 -16.47
N TYR A 3 14.90 -28.61 -16.02
CA TYR A 3 14.45 -28.41 -14.64
C TYR A 3 12.97 -28.73 -14.43
N LEU A 4 12.25 -29.16 -15.48
CA LEU A 4 10.82 -29.44 -15.40
C LEU A 4 10.58 -30.93 -15.21
N PRO A 5 9.58 -31.33 -14.38
CA PRO A 5 9.18 -32.73 -14.24
C PRO A 5 8.76 -33.34 -15.60
N PRO A 6 8.95 -34.61 -15.80
CA PRO A 6 8.56 -35.31 -17.06
C PRO A 6 7.04 -35.24 -17.33
N GLU A 7 6.23 -35.09 -16.26
CA GLU A 7 4.77 -35.00 -16.35
C GLU A 7 4.27 -33.59 -16.69
N THR A 8 5.19 -32.65 -16.96
CA THR A 8 4.81 -31.26 -17.31
C THR A 8 4.05 -31.23 -18.62
N ILE A 9 2.88 -30.59 -18.61
CA ILE A 9 2.04 -30.38 -19.77
C ILE A 9 2.31 -28.97 -20.32
N PHE A 10 2.65 -28.90 -21.61
CA PHE A 10 2.80 -27.63 -22.33
C PHE A 10 1.51 -27.29 -23.08
N LEU A 11 0.89 -26.20 -22.75
CA LEU A 11 -0.27 -25.68 -23.46
C LEU A 11 0.18 -24.57 -24.42
N LEU A 12 0.14 -24.83 -25.71
CA LEU A 12 0.47 -23.88 -26.77
C LEU A 12 -0.83 -23.26 -27.29
N CYS A 13 -1.08 -22.02 -26.94
CA CYS A 13 -2.23 -21.27 -27.44
C CYS A 13 -1.83 -20.52 -28.70
N GLU A 14 -2.55 -20.73 -29.79
CA GLU A 14 -2.27 -20.16 -31.10
C GLU A 14 -0.81 -20.44 -31.54
N PRO A 15 -0.46 -21.70 -31.85
CA PRO A 15 0.93 -22.10 -32.14
C PRO A 15 1.55 -21.38 -33.33
N GLU A 16 0.79 -21.06 -34.38
CA GLU A 16 1.28 -20.33 -35.55
C GLU A 16 1.69 -18.88 -35.24
N PRO A 17 0.84 -18.03 -34.58
CA PRO A 17 1.24 -16.73 -34.09
C PRO A 17 2.40 -16.77 -33.07
N LEU A 18 2.46 -17.80 -32.22
CA LEU A 18 3.59 -17.98 -31.30
C LEU A 18 4.91 -18.24 -32.04
N ALA A 19 4.89 -19.08 -33.04
CA ALA A 19 6.06 -19.36 -33.90
C ALA A 19 6.54 -18.08 -34.60
N ALA A 20 5.63 -17.36 -35.24
CA ALA A 20 5.94 -16.11 -35.94
C ALA A 20 6.58 -15.06 -35.01
N ARG A 21 6.04 -14.88 -33.78
CA ARG A 21 6.60 -13.95 -32.78
C ARG A 21 7.96 -14.43 -32.26
N ALA A 22 8.15 -15.74 -32.10
CA ALA A 22 9.44 -16.28 -31.69
C ALA A 22 10.52 -16.05 -32.77
N ASP A 23 10.15 -16.14 -34.04
CA ASP A 23 11.06 -15.86 -35.16
C ASP A 23 11.38 -14.35 -35.27
N GLU A 24 10.39 -13.47 -35.09
CA GLU A 24 10.62 -12.01 -34.98
C GLU A 24 11.56 -11.65 -33.82
N TYR A 25 11.41 -12.32 -32.70
CA TYR A 25 12.28 -12.13 -31.54
C TYR A 25 13.69 -12.67 -31.80
N ALA A 26 13.81 -13.82 -32.48
CA ALA A 26 15.09 -14.40 -32.86
C ALA A 26 15.95 -13.46 -33.72
N GLN A 27 15.33 -12.65 -34.58
CA GLN A 27 16.03 -11.67 -35.42
C GLN A 27 16.65 -10.51 -34.61
N GLN A 28 16.21 -10.29 -33.36
CA GLN A 28 16.73 -9.23 -32.49
C GLN A 28 17.86 -9.71 -31.57
N ILE A 29 18.18 -10.99 -31.57
CA ILE A 29 19.18 -11.61 -30.68
C ILE A 29 20.48 -11.82 -31.45
N PRO A 30 21.66 -11.59 -30.83
CA PRO A 30 22.96 -11.87 -31.43
C PRO A 30 23.10 -13.34 -31.83
N GLU A 31 23.73 -13.60 -32.94
CA GLU A 31 24.06 -14.95 -33.38
C GLU A 31 24.89 -15.70 -32.30
N ASN A 32 24.46 -16.91 -31.92
CA ASN A 32 25.06 -17.74 -30.87
C ASN A 32 24.88 -17.25 -29.41
N ASP A 33 23.78 -16.57 -29.05
CA ASP A 33 23.46 -16.32 -27.65
C ASP A 33 23.23 -17.66 -26.91
N PRO A 34 24.00 -17.98 -25.84
CA PRO A 34 23.90 -19.26 -25.12
C PRO A 34 22.61 -19.43 -24.34
N PHE A 35 21.84 -18.37 -24.14
CA PHE A 35 20.58 -18.38 -23.39
C PHE A 35 19.35 -18.42 -24.31
N PHE A 36 19.54 -18.37 -25.63
CA PHE A 36 18.44 -18.40 -26.58
C PHE A 36 18.36 -19.75 -27.31
N ILE A 37 17.13 -20.26 -27.47
CA ILE A 37 16.82 -21.47 -28.22
C ILE A 37 15.77 -21.11 -29.29
N PRO A 38 16.02 -21.37 -30.59
CA PRO A 38 15.04 -21.20 -31.64
C PRO A 38 13.75 -21.98 -31.38
N TRP A 39 12.61 -21.46 -31.85
CA TRP A 39 11.31 -22.10 -31.64
C TRP A 39 11.27 -23.55 -32.12
N THR A 40 11.81 -23.81 -33.29
CA THR A 40 11.90 -25.16 -33.85
C THR A 40 12.71 -26.12 -32.99
N GLU A 41 13.80 -25.67 -32.43
CA GLU A 41 14.63 -26.50 -31.52
C GLU A 41 13.94 -26.66 -30.15
N PHE A 42 13.21 -25.67 -29.66
CA PHE A 42 12.42 -25.78 -28.43
C PHE A 42 11.36 -26.86 -28.57
N ILE A 43 10.59 -26.88 -29.66
CA ILE A 43 9.58 -27.91 -29.93
C ILE A 43 10.25 -29.31 -30.07
N ALA A 44 11.36 -29.39 -30.80
CA ALA A 44 12.11 -30.65 -30.95
C ALA A 44 12.67 -31.19 -29.64
N ARG A 45 12.97 -30.29 -28.66
CA ARG A 45 13.38 -30.71 -27.32
C ARG A 45 12.21 -31.20 -26.48
N LEU A 46 11.03 -30.62 -26.62
CA LEU A 46 9.80 -31.12 -25.97
C LEU A 46 9.50 -32.55 -26.40
N ASP A 47 9.51 -32.77 -27.71
CA ASP A 47 9.24 -34.10 -28.29
C ASP A 47 10.30 -35.13 -27.88
N ARG A 48 11.58 -34.79 -27.88
CA ARG A 48 12.67 -35.65 -27.40
C ARG A 48 12.53 -36.05 -25.92
N LYS A 49 11.98 -35.17 -25.09
CA LYS A 49 11.74 -35.45 -23.66
C LYS A 49 10.39 -36.13 -23.40
N ALA A 50 9.63 -36.44 -24.43
CA ALA A 50 8.29 -37.04 -24.34
C ALA A 50 7.33 -36.29 -23.42
N MET A 51 7.46 -34.95 -23.36
CA MET A 51 6.58 -34.11 -22.58
C MET A 51 5.24 -33.93 -23.31
N THR A 52 4.14 -33.91 -22.56
CA THR A 52 2.80 -33.74 -23.13
C THR A 52 2.62 -32.33 -23.68
N ARG A 53 2.24 -32.20 -24.95
CA ARG A 53 1.94 -30.94 -25.63
C ARG A 53 0.48 -30.90 -26.01
N LEU A 54 -0.21 -29.85 -25.60
CA LEU A 54 -1.57 -29.52 -26.00
C LEU A 54 -1.53 -28.25 -26.85
N GLU A 55 -2.08 -28.28 -28.05
CA GLU A 55 -2.20 -27.13 -28.93
C GLU A 55 -3.66 -26.68 -28.95
N VAL A 56 -3.89 -25.39 -28.77
CA VAL A 56 -5.20 -24.76 -28.75
C VAL A 56 -5.20 -23.60 -29.73
N SER A 57 -6.10 -23.63 -30.72
CA SER A 57 -6.28 -22.54 -31.69
C SER A 57 -7.73 -22.10 -31.76
N GLU A 58 -7.97 -20.82 -32.08
CA GLU A 58 -9.28 -20.26 -32.27
C GLU A 58 -9.78 -20.68 -33.66
N ALA A 59 -11.04 -21.15 -33.72
CA ALA A 59 -11.73 -21.48 -34.96
C ALA A 59 -12.95 -20.58 -35.13
N ASP A 60 -13.45 -20.41 -36.33
CA ASP A 60 -14.58 -19.52 -36.68
C ASP A 60 -15.88 -19.75 -35.88
N ALA A 61 -15.99 -20.88 -35.17
CA ALA A 61 -17.15 -21.23 -34.33
C ALA A 61 -16.81 -21.80 -32.94
N GLY A 62 -15.53 -21.79 -32.51
CA GLY A 62 -15.10 -22.36 -31.23
C GLY A 62 -13.58 -22.55 -31.15
N VAL A 63 -13.15 -23.13 -30.05
CA VAL A 63 -11.72 -23.43 -29.80
C VAL A 63 -11.44 -24.88 -30.15
N GLN A 64 -10.53 -25.17 -31.09
CA GLN A 64 -10.07 -26.52 -31.40
C GLN A 64 -8.87 -26.90 -30.55
N ALA A 65 -8.87 -28.07 -29.96
CA ALA A 65 -7.74 -28.63 -29.25
C ALA A 65 -7.24 -29.90 -29.96
N SER A 66 -5.98 -29.92 -30.42
CA SER A 66 -5.33 -31.12 -30.94
C SER A 66 -4.27 -31.63 -29.95
N ALA A 67 -4.31 -32.92 -29.65
CA ALA A 67 -3.32 -33.57 -28.79
C ALA A 67 -2.27 -34.26 -29.66
N CYS A 68 -1.04 -33.76 -29.68
CA CYS A 68 0.12 -34.38 -30.35
C CYS A 68 1.06 -34.99 -29.32
N SER A 69 0.89 -36.24 -29.00
CA SER A 69 1.87 -37.30 -28.57
C SER A 69 1.26 -38.36 -27.68
N PRO A 70 1.72 -39.62 -27.75
CA PRO A 70 1.10 -40.73 -27.05
C PRO A 70 1.62 -40.88 -25.60
N GLY A 71 1.30 -39.95 -24.75
CA GLY A 71 1.54 -40.04 -23.33
C GLY A 71 0.22 -39.97 -22.57
N LYS A 72 -0.32 -41.12 -22.28
CA LYS A 72 -1.49 -41.43 -21.42
C LYS A 72 -1.96 -40.30 -20.51
N LEU A 73 -2.74 -39.39 -21.00
CA LEU A 73 -3.73 -38.69 -20.21
C LEU A 73 -4.96 -39.61 -20.18
N LYS A 74 -5.15 -40.38 -19.10
CA LYS A 74 -6.42 -41.02 -18.79
C LYS A 74 -7.38 -39.94 -18.25
N LEU A 75 -7.86 -39.06 -19.11
CA LEU A 75 -9.25 -38.68 -19.07
C LEU A 75 -9.98 -39.93 -19.55
N GLU A 76 -10.76 -40.61 -18.70
CA GLU A 76 -11.71 -41.63 -19.12
C GLU A 76 -12.82 -40.94 -19.88
N LEU A 77 -12.52 -40.53 -21.11
CA LEU A 77 -13.47 -40.29 -22.18
C LEU A 77 -13.86 -41.69 -22.63
N GLN A 78 -15.04 -42.16 -22.21
CA GLN A 78 -15.66 -43.34 -22.77
C GLN A 78 -15.73 -43.17 -24.28
N HIS A 79 -15.04 -44.05 -25.01
CA HIS A 79 -14.98 -44.09 -26.47
C HIS A 79 -16.38 -44.01 -27.09
N ALA A 80 -16.63 -42.94 -27.81
CA ALA A 80 -17.45 -43.00 -28.99
C ALA A 80 -16.49 -42.94 -30.17
N GLU A 81 -16.32 -44.07 -30.86
CA GLU A 81 -15.64 -44.14 -32.14
C GLU A 81 -16.44 -43.32 -33.16
N SER A 82 -15.94 -42.18 -33.57
CA SER A 82 -16.31 -41.49 -34.80
C SER A 82 -15.11 -40.83 -35.44
N GLU A 83 -14.99 -40.97 -36.70
CA GLU A 83 -13.90 -40.57 -37.59
C GLU A 83 -13.50 -39.11 -37.42
N SER A 84 -12.19 -38.89 -37.28
CA SER A 84 -11.43 -37.67 -37.59
C SER A 84 -12.09 -36.30 -37.30
N GLY A 85 -12.15 -35.90 -36.00
CA GLY A 85 -12.37 -34.51 -35.64
C GLY A 85 -11.82 -34.24 -34.22
N ALA A 86 -10.99 -33.24 -34.08
CA ALA A 86 -10.58 -32.76 -32.76
C ALA A 86 -11.85 -32.25 -32.03
N PRO A 87 -11.99 -32.47 -30.69
CA PRO A 87 -13.15 -32.01 -29.96
C PRO A 87 -13.26 -30.48 -29.98
N VAL A 88 -14.45 -29.98 -30.33
CA VAL A 88 -14.73 -28.54 -30.40
C VAL A 88 -15.30 -28.07 -29.07
N PHE A 89 -14.64 -27.09 -28.49
CA PHE A 89 -15.08 -26.43 -27.25
C PHE A 89 -15.72 -25.10 -27.58
N SER A 90 -17.00 -24.93 -27.25
CA SER A 90 -17.74 -23.69 -27.46
C SER A 90 -17.89 -22.92 -26.16
N SER A 91 -17.85 -21.58 -26.26
CA SER A 91 -18.09 -20.69 -25.14
C SER A 91 -19.55 -20.74 -24.67
N LEU A 92 -19.76 -20.58 -23.36
CA LEU A 92 -21.10 -20.43 -22.80
C LEU A 92 -21.67 -19.01 -22.96
N ASP A 93 -21.02 -18.13 -23.71
CA ASP A 93 -21.41 -16.72 -23.88
C ASP A 93 -22.85 -16.55 -24.39
N ALA A 94 -23.33 -17.44 -25.27
CA ALA A 94 -24.69 -17.43 -25.78
C ALA A 94 -25.76 -17.70 -24.71
N PHE A 95 -25.40 -18.31 -23.59
CA PHE A 95 -26.31 -18.69 -22.51
C PHE A 95 -26.15 -17.80 -21.28
N ARG A 96 -25.29 -16.78 -21.36
CA ARG A 96 -25.02 -15.87 -20.23
C ARG A 96 -26.27 -15.04 -19.91
N PRO A 97 -26.59 -14.90 -18.61
CA PRO A 97 -27.43 -13.82 -18.17
C PRO A 97 -26.66 -12.53 -18.41
N LEU A 98 -27.10 -11.71 -19.30
CA LEU A 98 -26.66 -10.37 -19.70
C LEU A 98 -25.25 -9.86 -19.30
N GLY A 99 -24.69 -9.07 -20.26
CA GLY A 99 -23.38 -8.50 -20.16
C GLY A 99 -23.05 -7.69 -18.91
N GLU A 100 -21.81 -7.40 -18.74
CA GLU A 100 -20.99 -6.86 -17.66
C GLU A 100 -21.62 -5.98 -16.56
N ARG A 101 -22.92 -5.63 -16.62
CA ARG A 101 -23.65 -4.83 -15.62
C ARG A 101 -25.11 -5.21 -15.56
N ALA A 102 -25.53 -5.95 -14.55
CA ALA A 102 -26.95 -6.10 -14.21
C ALA A 102 -27.42 -4.84 -13.45
N PRO A 103 -28.24 -3.97 -14.04
CA PRO A 103 -28.60 -2.69 -13.43
C PRO A 103 -29.65 -2.79 -12.33
N ASP A 104 -30.38 -3.89 -12.22
CA ASP A 104 -31.50 -4.05 -11.29
C ASP A 104 -31.50 -5.46 -10.66
N PRO A 105 -31.66 -5.60 -9.32
CA PRO A 105 -31.71 -6.89 -8.63
C PRO A 105 -32.81 -7.85 -9.16
N GLN A 106 -33.96 -7.32 -9.59
CA GLN A 106 -35.04 -8.14 -10.13
C GLN A 106 -34.68 -8.74 -11.50
N ILE A 107 -33.98 -7.99 -12.34
CA ILE A 107 -33.48 -8.45 -13.63
C ILE A 107 -32.42 -9.52 -13.41
N ALA A 108 -31.49 -9.32 -12.50
CA ALA A 108 -30.43 -10.28 -12.16
C ALA A 108 -31.02 -11.61 -11.64
N GLU A 109 -32.10 -11.57 -10.86
CA GLU A 109 -32.77 -12.77 -10.35
C GLU A 109 -33.48 -13.53 -11.45
N THR A 110 -34.19 -12.83 -12.35
CA THR A 110 -34.87 -13.45 -13.48
C THR A 110 -33.88 -14.17 -14.39
N GLN A 111 -32.74 -13.57 -14.65
CA GLN A 111 -31.72 -14.14 -15.53
C GLN A 111 -31.00 -15.35 -14.90
N ARG A 112 -30.73 -15.29 -13.57
CA ARG A 112 -30.23 -16.47 -12.84
C ARG A 112 -31.19 -17.64 -12.96
N ARG A 113 -32.48 -17.40 -12.79
CA ARG A 113 -33.51 -18.45 -12.97
C ARG A 113 -33.48 -19.04 -14.37
N GLU A 114 -33.33 -18.22 -15.41
CA GLU A 114 -33.22 -18.67 -16.79
C GLU A 114 -31.95 -19.52 -17.02
N PHE A 115 -30.83 -19.14 -16.48
CA PHE A 115 -29.59 -19.92 -16.54
C PHE A 115 -29.72 -21.28 -15.82
N PHE A 116 -30.33 -21.30 -14.64
CA PHE A 116 -30.59 -22.56 -13.92
C PHE A 116 -31.55 -23.47 -14.69
N ASN A 117 -32.54 -22.91 -15.39
CA ASN A 117 -33.41 -23.68 -16.32
C ASN A 117 -32.56 -24.25 -17.45
N GLN A 118 -31.59 -23.54 -17.96
CA GLN A 118 -30.69 -24.05 -19.00
C GLN A 118 -29.80 -25.17 -18.49
N LEU A 119 -29.27 -25.05 -17.25
CA LEU A 119 -28.55 -26.12 -16.54
C LEU A 119 -29.37 -27.42 -16.49
N HIS A 120 -30.65 -27.29 -16.09
CA HIS A 120 -31.56 -28.44 -16.08
C HIS A 120 -31.85 -28.99 -17.47
N ARG A 121 -31.88 -28.18 -18.52
CA ARG A 121 -32.01 -28.65 -19.90
C ARG A 121 -30.81 -29.51 -20.30
N TRP A 122 -29.57 -29.07 -20.03
CA TRP A 122 -28.37 -29.87 -20.31
C TRP A 122 -28.39 -31.22 -19.60
N LEU A 123 -28.71 -31.24 -18.31
CA LEU A 123 -28.84 -32.49 -17.56
C LEU A 123 -29.85 -33.44 -18.15
N ARG A 124 -31.02 -32.92 -18.57
CA ARG A 124 -32.06 -33.71 -19.24
C ARG A 124 -31.63 -34.26 -20.61
N HIS A 125 -30.77 -33.53 -21.33
CA HIS A 125 -30.22 -33.96 -22.61
C HIS A 125 -29.00 -34.90 -22.46
N GLY A 126 -28.66 -35.29 -21.25
CA GLY A 126 -27.61 -36.27 -20.95
C GLY A 126 -26.21 -35.71 -20.93
N TYR A 127 -26.05 -34.40 -20.78
CA TYR A 127 -24.77 -33.79 -20.57
C TYR A 127 -24.28 -34.01 -19.15
N ALA A 128 -22.98 -34.29 -18.97
CA ALA A 128 -22.32 -34.23 -17.69
C ALA A 128 -22.04 -32.75 -17.34
N VAL A 129 -22.69 -32.25 -16.29
CA VAL A 129 -22.55 -30.84 -15.87
C VAL A 129 -21.64 -30.77 -14.66
N HIS A 130 -20.53 -30.06 -14.79
CA HIS A 130 -19.57 -29.79 -13.72
C HIS A 130 -19.58 -28.31 -13.37
N VAL A 131 -19.81 -27.99 -12.11
CA VAL A 131 -19.84 -26.61 -11.61
C VAL A 131 -18.63 -26.38 -10.74
N PHE A 132 -17.82 -25.40 -11.10
CA PHE A 132 -16.65 -25.00 -10.33
C PHE A 132 -16.94 -23.76 -9.51
N CYS A 133 -16.80 -23.88 -8.18
CA CYS A 133 -16.94 -22.81 -7.22
C CYS A 133 -15.56 -22.49 -6.63
N ASN A 134 -15.24 -21.20 -6.51
CA ASN A 134 -13.93 -20.77 -6.02
C ASN A 134 -13.75 -21.00 -4.52
N ASN A 135 -14.85 -21.09 -3.76
CA ASN A 135 -14.83 -21.29 -2.32
C ASN A 135 -16.10 -22.00 -1.81
N ASP A 136 -16.07 -22.44 -0.55
CA ASP A 136 -17.20 -23.13 0.10
C ASP A 136 -18.46 -22.26 0.21
N GLY A 137 -18.32 -20.93 0.33
CA GLY A 137 -19.47 -20.01 0.39
C GLY A 137 -20.25 -19.97 -0.94
N GLU A 138 -19.55 -19.95 -2.07
CA GLU A 138 -20.16 -20.03 -3.41
C GLU A 138 -20.85 -21.38 -3.63
N ARG A 139 -20.23 -22.46 -3.20
CA ARG A 139 -20.83 -23.80 -3.27
C ARG A 139 -22.13 -23.86 -2.50
N GLN A 140 -22.14 -23.37 -1.26
CA GLN A 140 -23.32 -23.35 -0.41
C GLN A 140 -24.43 -22.48 -1.02
N ARG A 141 -24.06 -21.30 -1.55
CA ARG A 141 -25.02 -20.40 -2.20
C ARG A 141 -25.64 -21.01 -3.45
N PHE A 142 -24.84 -21.72 -4.26
CA PHE A 142 -25.36 -22.47 -5.40
C PHE A 142 -26.38 -23.54 -4.96
N GLU A 143 -26.09 -24.27 -3.88
CA GLU A 143 -26.99 -25.28 -3.33
C GLU A 143 -28.29 -24.68 -2.79
N GLU A 144 -28.24 -23.52 -2.13
CA GLU A 144 -29.41 -22.76 -1.67
C GLU A 144 -30.31 -22.33 -2.81
N ILE A 145 -29.77 -21.67 -3.84
CA ILE A 145 -30.52 -21.21 -5.03
C ILE A 145 -31.14 -22.40 -5.76
N ARG A 146 -30.39 -23.48 -5.91
CA ARG A 146 -30.89 -24.72 -6.49
C ARG A 146 -32.06 -25.27 -5.68
N GLY A 147 -31.96 -25.31 -4.35
CA GLY A 147 -32.99 -25.79 -3.44
C GLY A 147 -34.28 -24.96 -3.52
N GLU A 148 -34.17 -23.64 -3.60
CA GLU A 148 -35.28 -22.72 -3.75
C GLU A 148 -36.04 -22.94 -5.08
N LEU A 149 -35.32 -23.12 -6.18
CA LEU A 149 -35.87 -23.34 -7.52
C LEU A 149 -36.54 -24.71 -7.64
N VAL A 150 -35.95 -25.76 -7.07
CA VAL A 150 -36.56 -27.11 -7.06
C VAL A 150 -37.79 -27.13 -6.16
N GLY A 151 -37.77 -26.44 -5.00
CA GLY A 151 -38.90 -26.32 -4.09
C GLY A 151 -40.10 -25.56 -4.67
N GLN A 152 -39.87 -24.59 -5.57
CA GLN A 152 -40.94 -23.88 -6.30
C GLN A 152 -41.51 -24.70 -7.45
N ALA A 153 -40.68 -25.48 -8.15
CA ALA A 153 -41.14 -26.37 -9.24
C ALA A 153 -42.03 -27.50 -8.75
N SER A 154 -41.84 -27.97 -7.50
CA SER A 154 -42.69 -29.01 -6.88
C SER A 154 -44.05 -28.48 -6.39
N ARG A 155 -44.30 -27.17 -6.35
CA ARG A 155 -45.55 -26.53 -5.96
C ARG A 155 -46.49 -26.20 -7.15
N LEU A 156 -46.02 -26.37 -8.40
CA LEU A 156 -46.83 -26.15 -9.61
C LEU A 156 -47.28 -27.48 -10.21
N SER A 157 -48.53 -27.83 -9.87
CA SER A 157 -49.55 -28.71 -10.52
C SER A 157 -49.19 -30.16 -10.86
N PRO A 158 -50.06 -31.08 -10.37
CA PRO A 158 -50.13 -32.46 -10.88
C PRO A 158 -51.24 -32.56 -11.96
N SER A 159 -50.96 -32.18 -13.19
CA SER A 159 -51.85 -32.54 -14.31
C SER A 159 -51.03 -32.64 -15.59
N GLU A 160 -50.70 -33.89 -15.90
CA GLU A 160 -50.68 -34.52 -17.21
C GLU A 160 -49.89 -35.83 -17.15
N LYS A 161 -50.57 -36.88 -16.73
CA LYS A 161 -50.08 -38.24 -16.91
C LYS A 161 -50.45 -38.69 -18.29
N VAL A 162 -49.48 -38.86 -19.16
CA VAL A 162 -49.61 -39.68 -20.39
C VAL A 162 -49.16 -41.09 -20.05
N PRO A 163 -49.96 -42.12 -20.28
CA PRO A 163 -49.61 -43.50 -19.95
C PRO A 163 -48.81 -44.14 -21.10
N GLY A 164 -47.70 -44.77 -20.69
CA GLY A 164 -47.02 -45.77 -21.50
C GLY A 164 -45.68 -45.41 -22.09
N THR A 165 -44.67 -45.32 -21.26
CA THR A 165 -43.27 -45.67 -21.59
C THR A 165 -42.51 -45.78 -20.28
N GLU A 166 -41.94 -46.95 -19.99
CA GLU A 166 -40.99 -47.14 -18.90
C GLU A 166 -39.70 -46.37 -19.23
N ILE A 167 -39.67 -45.09 -18.81
CA ILE A 167 -38.43 -44.32 -18.74
C ILE A 167 -37.92 -44.50 -17.32
N ARG A 168 -36.81 -45.23 -17.17
CA ARG A 168 -36.02 -45.24 -15.96
C ARG A 168 -35.82 -43.78 -15.49
N ASP A 169 -36.31 -43.54 -14.32
CA ASP A 169 -36.38 -42.23 -13.66
C ASP A 169 -34.98 -41.62 -13.49
N ARG A 170 -34.55 -40.82 -14.51
CA ARG A 170 -33.33 -39.97 -14.43
C ARG A 170 -33.64 -38.63 -13.75
N ARG A 171 -34.56 -38.59 -12.78
CA ARG A 171 -34.92 -37.36 -12.07
C ARG A 171 -33.88 -36.87 -11.07
N ASP A 172 -32.82 -37.63 -10.83
CA ASP A 172 -31.78 -37.34 -9.83
C ASP A 172 -30.43 -36.94 -10.46
N ALA A 173 -30.36 -36.56 -11.72
CA ALA A 173 -29.14 -36.04 -12.31
C ALA A 173 -28.85 -34.66 -11.70
N CYS A 174 -27.91 -34.61 -10.74
CA CYS A 174 -27.38 -33.38 -10.13
C CYS A 174 -26.07 -32.96 -10.78
N PRO A 175 -25.81 -31.67 -10.95
CA PRO A 175 -24.50 -31.22 -11.35
C PRO A 175 -23.44 -31.60 -10.31
N THR A 176 -22.25 -31.98 -10.77
CA THR A 176 -21.11 -32.28 -9.89
C THR A 176 -20.43 -30.98 -9.49
N LEU A 177 -20.37 -30.73 -8.17
CA LEU A 177 -19.74 -29.52 -7.63
C LEU A 177 -18.27 -29.75 -7.32
N HIS A 178 -17.42 -28.86 -7.78
CA HIS A 178 -15.99 -28.87 -7.54
C HIS A 178 -15.53 -27.58 -6.86
N LEU A 179 -14.58 -27.68 -5.96
CA LEU A 179 -13.86 -26.54 -5.42
C LEU A 179 -12.60 -26.31 -6.26
N GLY A 180 -12.55 -25.23 -7.00
CA GLY A 180 -11.41 -24.87 -7.85
C GLY A 180 -11.70 -23.63 -8.68
N THR A 181 -10.64 -22.98 -9.16
CA THR A 181 -10.76 -21.75 -9.94
C THR A 181 -10.61 -22.04 -11.42
N LEU A 182 -11.65 -21.76 -12.18
CA LEU A 182 -11.61 -21.68 -13.65
C LEU A 182 -12.04 -20.29 -14.09
N SER A 183 -11.41 -19.79 -15.16
CA SER A 183 -11.71 -18.43 -15.65
C SER A 183 -13.02 -18.31 -16.38
N ARG A 184 -13.41 -19.35 -17.12
CA ARG A 184 -14.65 -19.41 -17.89
C ARG A 184 -15.12 -20.85 -18.05
N GLY A 185 -16.43 -21.04 -18.13
CA GLY A 185 -17.05 -22.28 -18.50
C GLY A 185 -17.05 -22.50 -20.01
N PHE A 186 -17.28 -23.76 -20.39
CA PHE A 186 -17.36 -24.18 -21.80
C PHE A 186 -18.32 -25.36 -22.00
N LEU A 187 -18.76 -25.54 -23.22
CA LEU A 187 -19.57 -26.64 -23.68
C LEU A 187 -18.80 -27.48 -24.72
N CYS A 188 -18.77 -28.78 -24.55
CA CYS A 188 -18.29 -29.72 -25.56
C CYS A 188 -19.45 -30.64 -25.94
N GLU A 189 -19.97 -30.48 -27.16
CA GLU A 189 -21.13 -31.24 -27.63
C GLU A 189 -20.81 -32.70 -27.89
N GLU A 190 -19.62 -32.99 -28.42
CA GLU A 190 -19.16 -34.33 -28.74
C GLU A 190 -18.96 -35.19 -27.49
N ALA A 191 -18.38 -34.62 -26.47
CA ALA A 191 -18.18 -35.28 -25.17
C ALA A 191 -19.42 -35.21 -24.26
N LYS A 192 -20.47 -34.51 -24.66
CA LYS A 192 -21.64 -34.17 -23.82
C LYS A 192 -21.23 -33.62 -22.43
N LEU A 193 -20.25 -32.74 -22.44
CA LEU A 193 -19.68 -32.14 -21.25
C LEU A 193 -20.00 -30.65 -21.18
N VAL A 194 -20.47 -30.19 -20.03
CA VAL A 194 -20.67 -28.78 -19.73
C VAL A 194 -19.91 -28.45 -18.46
N VAL A 195 -18.97 -27.51 -18.55
CA VAL A 195 -18.27 -26.96 -17.41
C VAL A 195 -18.77 -25.54 -17.19
N VAL A 196 -19.27 -25.28 -16.01
CA VAL A 196 -19.83 -23.99 -15.59
C VAL A 196 -18.99 -23.44 -14.45
N THR A 197 -18.75 -22.15 -14.44
CA THR A 197 -18.08 -21.48 -13.33
C THR A 197 -19.01 -20.50 -12.63
N ASP A 198 -18.60 -19.97 -11.49
CA ASP A 198 -19.30 -18.89 -10.79
C ASP A 198 -19.54 -17.67 -11.70
N SER A 199 -18.64 -17.44 -12.65
CA SER A 199 -18.72 -16.33 -13.60
C SER A 199 -19.97 -16.40 -14.48
N GLU A 200 -20.33 -17.59 -14.96
CA GLU A 200 -21.53 -17.80 -15.78
C GLU A 200 -22.80 -17.74 -14.93
N ILE A 201 -22.74 -18.14 -13.68
CA ILE A 201 -23.91 -18.19 -12.78
C ILE A 201 -24.26 -16.80 -12.24
N PHE A 202 -23.23 -16.06 -11.82
CA PHE A 202 -23.37 -14.78 -11.13
C PHE A 202 -22.93 -13.56 -11.96
N GLY A 203 -22.51 -13.75 -13.21
CA GLY A 203 -22.01 -12.67 -14.09
C GLY A 203 -20.70 -12.04 -13.65
N ARG A 204 -19.88 -12.75 -12.87
CA ARG A 204 -18.68 -12.22 -12.19
C ARG A 204 -17.41 -12.73 -12.86
N TYR A 205 -16.90 -12.01 -13.85
CA TYR A 205 -15.64 -12.38 -14.54
C TYR A 205 -14.44 -11.83 -13.78
N ARG A 206 -13.68 -12.70 -13.11
CA ARG A 206 -12.34 -12.32 -12.62
C ARG A 206 -11.43 -12.11 -13.81
N ILE A 207 -10.82 -10.94 -13.89
CA ILE A 207 -9.73 -10.69 -14.83
C ILE A 207 -8.52 -11.46 -14.29
N GLN A 208 -8.37 -12.73 -14.70
CA GLN A 208 -7.14 -13.48 -14.42
C GLN A 208 -6.02 -12.91 -15.26
N ARG A 209 -4.97 -12.46 -14.59
CA ARG A 209 -3.78 -11.92 -15.24
C ARG A 209 -2.60 -12.82 -14.96
N PRO A 210 -1.66 -12.98 -15.91
CA PRO A 210 -0.48 -13.77 -15.66
C PRO A 210 0.25 -13.21 -14.44
N ARG A 211 0.57 -14.08 -13.47
CA ARG A 211 1.39 -13.74 -12.31
C ARG A 211 2.71 -13.18 -12.81
N ARG A 212 2.85 -11.85 -12.81
CA ARG A 212 4.17 -11.26 -12.96
C ARG A 212 5.02 -11.72 -11.79
N LEU A 213 6.22 -12.19 -12.10
CA LEU A 213 7.27 -12.49 -11.11
C LEU A 213 7.27 -11.39 -10.06
N LYS A 214 7.22 -11.79 -8.77
CA LYS A 214 7.14 -10.90 -7.61
C LYS A 214 8.12 -9.76 -7.78
N SER A 215 7.61 -8.54 -7.88
CA SER A 215 8.43 -7.34 -7.88
C SER A 215 9.24 -7.31 -6.59
N PRO A 216 10.56 -7.04 -6.64
CA PRO A 216 11.41 -6.94 -5.44
C PRO A 216 10.92 -5.92 -4.43
N HIS A 217 10.09 -4.94 -4.84
CA HIS A 217 9.56 -3.89 -3.97
C HIS A 217 8.53 -4.35 -2.93
N ALA A 218 7.93 -5.53 -3.07
CA ALA A 218 6.89 -5.99 -2.14
C ALA A 218 7.41 -6.44 -0.76
N LEU A 219 8.71 -6.68 -0.61
CA LEU A 219 9.31 -7.16 0.64
C LEU A 219 9.89 -6.06 1.54
N ALA A 220 10.11 -4.84 1.01
CA ALA A 220 10.72 -3.73 1.74
C ALA A 220 9.79 -3.01 2.74
N THR A 221 8.53 -3.42 2.88
CA THR A 221 7.47 -2.60 3.47
C THR A 221 7.14 -2.89 4.93
N ARG A 222 7.93 -3.68 5.65
CA ARG A 222 7.58 -4.06 7.04
C ARG A 222 7.92 -3.06 8.13
N SER A 223 8.60 -1.94 7.84
CA SER A 223 8.96 -0.92 8.84
C SER A 223 8.42 0.49 8.55
N ALA A 224 7.32 0.60 7.83
CA ALA A 224 6.74 1.90 7.45
C ALA A 224 6.16 2.73 8.61
N LEU A 225 6.18 2.21 9.83
CA LEU A 225 5.71 2.92 11.03
C LEU A 225 6.82 3.68 11.76
N ASP A 226 8.09 3.50 11.36
CA ASP A 226 9.16 4.33 11.88
C ASP A 226 9.22 5.62 11.06
N ILE A 227 9.00 6.75 11.75
CA ILE A 227 9.17 8.10 11.20
C ILE A 227 10.65 8.26 10.91
N ASP A 228 11.05 7.96 9.69
CA ASP A 228 12.43 8.13 9.26
C ASP A 228 12.50 9.27 8.24
N PHE A 229 12.91 10.45 8.74
CA PHE A 229 13.28 11.58 7.90
C PHE A 229 14.67 11.32 7.32
N THR A 230 14.79 10.34 6.42
CA THR A 230 16.08 9.78 5.98
C THR A 230 16.89 10.66 5.06
N GLU A 231 16.27 11.62 4.40
CA GLU A 231 16.96 12.44 3.39
C GLU A 231 17.57 13.69 4.03
N LEU A 232 18.85 13.60 4.43
CA LEU A 232 19.63 14.74 4.87
C LEU A 232 20.35 15.38 3.67
N GLU A 233 20.07 16.65 3.40
CA GLU A 233 20.75 17.48 2.42
C GLU A 233 21.76 18.40 3.13
N GLU A 234 22.86 18.73 2.46
CA GLU A 234 23.82 19.70 2.99
C GLU A 234 23.14 21.06 3.24
N GLY A 235 23.33 21.59 4.46
CA GLY A 235 22.66 22.81 4.92
C GLY A 235 21.38 22.59 5.71
N ASP A 236 20.86 21.37 5.80
CA ASP A 236 19.71 21.05 6.63
C ASP A 236 20.01 21.20 8.13
N PHE A 237 19.00 21.63 8.88
CA PHE A 237 19.08 21.60 10.34
C PHE A 237 18.82 20.18 10.84
N VAL A 238 19.66 19.72 11.77
CA VAL A 238 19.58 18.38 12.36
C VAL A 238 19.56 18.47 13.88
N VAL A 239 18.98 17.44 14.50
CA VAL A 239 18.92 17.30 15.96
C VAL A 239 19.77 16.11 16.36
N HIS A 240 20.83 16.35 17.09
CA HIS A 240 21.58 15.30 17.77
C HIS A 240 20.97 15.07 19.17
N LEU A 241 20.66 13.83 19.52
CA LEU A 241 19.95 13.48 20.77
C LEU A 241 20.63 14.02 22.04
N GLN A 242 21.95 14.18 22.02
CA GLN A 242 22.73 14.65 23.16
C GLN A 242 23.15 16.13 23.07
N TYR A 243 23.39 16.65 21.85
CA TYR A 243 23.97 17.98 21.63
C TYR A 243 22.99 19.01 21.07
N GLY A 244 21.80 18.59 20.67
CA GLY A 244 20.76 19.47 20.20
C GLY A 244 20.85 19.84 18.73
N ILE A 245 20.34 21.03 18.39
CA ILE A 245 20.15 21.49 17.02
C ILE A 245 21.48 22.00 16.44
N GLY A 246 21.90 21.42 15.32
CA GLY A 246 23.04 21.85 14.50
C GLY A 246 22.70 21.94 13.02
N ARG A 247 23.66 22.27 12.18
CA ARG A 247 23.53 22.33 10.72
C ARG A 247 24.39 21.24 10.08
N PHE A 248 23.80 20.41 9.25
CA PHE A 248 24.49 19.33 8.54
C PHE A 248 25.34 19.88 7.39
N LEU A 249 26.62 19.51 7.34
CA LEU A 249 27.59 19.93 6.35
C LEU A 249 28.02 18.82 5.37
N GLY A 250 27.31 17.69 5.40
CA GLY A 250 27.62 16.54 4.54
C GLY A 250 28.37 15.42 5.25
N LEU A 251 28.73 14.39 4.46
CA LEU A 251 29.55 13.26 4.89
C LEU A 251 31.02 13.53 4.57
N LYS A 252 31.90 13.31 5.53
CA LYS A 252 33.36 13.45 5.34
C LYS A 252 34.09 12.33 6.06
N ASN A 253 35.20 11.87 5.46
CA ASN A 253 36.11 10.99 6.14
C ASN A 253 36.90 11.79 7.15
N LEU A 254 37.16 11.21 8.32
CA LEU A 254 37.92 11.86 9.37
C LEU A 254 39.35 12.14 8.89
N PRO A 255 39.85 13.42 8.92
CA PRO A 255 41.18 13.74 8.44
C PRO A 255 42.25 13.11 9.34
N ALA A 256 43.34 12.64 8.73
CA ALA A 256 44.50 12.11 9.44
C ALA A 256 45.14 13.21 10.31
N GLY A 257 45.17 13.00 11.62
CA GLY A 257 45.81 13.95 12.55
C GLY A 257 44.89 14.72 13.50
N SER A 258 43.56 14.50 13.44
CA SER A 258 42.58 15.22 14.27
C SER A 258 42.44 14.73 15.73
N SER A 259 43.40 14.00 16.27
CA SER A 259 43.39 13.45 17.63
C SER A 259 43.50 14.49 18.78
N ARG A 260 43.44 15.80 18.49
CA ARG A 260 43.57 16.87 19.48
C ARG A 260 42.43 17.88 19.53
N HIS A 261 41.28 17.64 18.89
CA HIS A 261 40.14 18.54 19.07
C HIS A 261 39.24 18.09 20.24
N PRO A 262 38.92 18.97 21.21
CA PRO A 262 38.07 18.65 22.38
C PRO A 262 36.61 18.35 22.05
N SER A 263 36.21 18.42 20.79
CA SER A 263 34.88 18.16 20.29
C SER A 263 34.66 16.74 19.77
N THR A 264 35.68 15.89 19.74
CA THR A 264 35.50 14.45 19.46
C THR A 264 35.21 13.75 20.80
N LEU A 265 33.97 13.31 20.95
CA LEU A 265 33.59 12.36 21.99
C LEU A 265 34.65 11.28 22.15
N ASN A 266 34.95 10.87 23.38
CA ASN A 266 35.87 9.82 23.84
C ASN A 266 35.93 8.50 23.05
N LEU A 267 35.71 8.54 21.75
CA LEU A 267 35.79 7.45 20.77
C LEU A 267 37.15 7.54 20.10
N GLN A 268 37.96 6.51 20.24
CA GLN A 268 39.16 6.28 19.42
C GLN A 268 38.71 5.98 17.99
N LEU A 269 38.40 7.04 17.23
CA LEU A 269 38.01 6.94 15.80
C LEU A 269 39.28 6.73 14.99
N SER A 270 39.32 5.64 14.24
CA SER A 270 40.39 5.36 13.28
C SER A 270 40.34 6.34 12.10
N THR A 271 41.47 6.71 11.56
CA THR A 271 41.60 7.46 10.30
C THR A 271 40.89 6.75 9.17
N GLY A 272 40.01 7.46 8.45
CA GLY A 272 39.21 6.88 7.36
C GLY A 272 37.77 6.53 7.73
N THR A 273 37.33 6.75 8.98
CA THR A 273 35.92 6.57 9.37
C THR A 273 35.04 7.65 8.70
N GLU A 274 34.02 7.24 7.99
CA GLU A 274 33.02 8.15 7.39
C GLU A 274 32.11 8.72 8.49
N CYS A 275 32.02 10.06 8.58
CA CYS A 275 31.30 10.78 9.62
C CYS A 275 30.30 11.78 9.01
N LEU A 276 29.13 11.91 9.67
CA LEU A 276 28.26 13.08 9.50
C LEU A 276 28.92 14.29 10.20
N VAL A 277 29.06 15.37 9.46
CA VAL A 277 29.63 16.62 10.00
C VAL A 277 28.49 17.58 10.31
N ILE A 278 28.42 18.00 11.59
CA ILE A 278 27.35 18.89 12.08
C ILE A 278 28.01 20.14 12.67
N GLU A 279 27.63 21.31 12.23
CA GLU A 279 28.06 22.61 12.69
C GLU A 279 27.15 23.11 13.80
N TYR A 280 27.74 23.67 14.87
CA TYR A 280 27.04 24.24 16.02
C TYR A 280 27.35 25.72 16.19
N ALA A 281 26.57 26.41 17.05
CA ALA A 281 26.85 27.81 17.36
C ALA A 281 28.17 27.95 18.13
N PRO A 282 29.01 28.97 17.84
CA PRO A 282 30.21 29.27 18.59
C PRO A 282 29.87 29.68 20.05
N GLN A 283 30.78 29.47 20.97
CA GLN A 283 30.61 29.86 22.38
C GLN A 283 30.68 31.37 22.58
N HIS A 284 31.55 32.03 21.82
CA HIS A 284 31.69 33.48 21.81
C HIS A 284 31.50 34.06 20.41
N PRO A 285 30.92 35.27 20.30
CA PRO A 285 30.81 35.94 19.02
C PRO A 285 32.22 36.21 18.40
N GLY A 286 32.45 35.66 17.20
CA GLY A 286 33.71 35.78 16.48
C GLY A 286 34.56 34.49 16.44
N ASP A 287 34.23 33.48 17.23
CA ASP A 287 34.88 32.18 17.13
C ASP A 287 34.42 31.41 15.91
N GLU A 288 35.29 30.54 15.38
CA GLU A 288 34.87 29.60 14.32
C GLU A 288 33.80 28.64 14.85
N PRO A 289 32.71 28.39 14.06
CA PRO A 289 31.64 27.45 14.45
C PRO A 289 32.23 26.04 14.70
N PRO A 290 32.02 25.46 15.89
CA PRO A 290 32.52 24.13 16.20
C PRO A 290 31.81 23.08 15.41
N LYS A 291 32.55 22.03 14.96
CA LYS A 291 32.02 20.91 14.16
C LYS A 291 32.03 19.63 14.97
N LEU A 292 30.91 18.92 15.01
CA LEU A 292 30.78 17.59 15.57
C LEU A 292 30.89 16.56 14.46
N TYR A 293 31.76 15.57 14.62
CA TYR A 293 31.92 14.45 13.71
C TYR A 293 31.21 13.24 14.34
N VAL A 294 30.08 12.81 13.74
CA VAL A 294 29.31 11.66 14.18
C VAL A 294 29.56 10.50 13.22
N PRO A 295 30.12 9.37 13.67
CA PRO A 295 30.31 8.20 12.81
C PRO A 295 29.01 7.79 12.16
N VAL A 296 29.03 7.33 10.91
CA VAL A 296 27.81 6.89 10.21
C VAL A 296 27.15 5.70 10.93
N THR A 297 27.93 4.91 11.66
CA THR A 297 27.41 3.84 12.54
C THR A 297 26.51 4.36 13.67
N GLU A 298 26.65 5.63 14.04
CA GLU A 298 25.84 6.34 15.04
C GLU A 298 24.85 7.33 14.43
N ALA A 299 24.60 7.24 13.13
CA ALA A 299 23.66 8.09 12.39
C ALA A 299 22.23 8.10 12.98
N HIS A 300 21.88 7.10 13.76
CA HIS A 300 20.60 7.00 14.48
C HIS A 300 20.46 8.04 15.61
N LEU A 301 21.56 8.63 16.08
CA LEU A 301 21.53 9.72 17.08
C LEU A 301 21.19 11.08 16.45
N VAL A 302 21.16 11.15 15.10
CA VAL A 302 20.96 12.39 14.36
C VAL A 302 19.66 12.28 13.57
N GLY A 303 18.66 13.08 13.92
CA GLY A 303 17.41 13.22 13.19
C GLY A 303 17.34 14.54 12.42
N LYS A 304 16.47 14.62 11.41
CA LYS A 304 16.20 15.88 10.70
C LYS A 304 15.38 16.82 11.60
N TYR A 305 15.76 18.09 11.68
CA TYR A 305 14.96 19.05 12.41
C TYR A 305 13.77 19.52 11.58
N VAL A 306 12.57 19.28 12.08
CA VAL A 306 11.32 19.82 11.56
C VAL A 306 10.68 20.68 12.64
N GLY A 307 10.73 21.99 12.46
CA GLY A 307 10.17 22.96 13.41
C GLY A 307 8.76 23.41 13.12
N VAL A 308 8.29 24.41 13.84
CA VAL A 308 6.98 25.07 13.63
C VAL A 308 7.18 26.30 12.75
N GLY A 309 6.65 26.28 11.53
CA GLY A 309 6.70 27.41 10.59
C GLY A 309 8.08 27.64 9.94
N LYS A 310 8.26 28.84 9.36
CA LYS A 310 9.43 29.22 8.56
C LYS A 310 10.62 29.76 9.35
N VAL A 311 10.54 29.75 10.67
CA VAL A 311 11.59 30.31 11.54
C VAL A 311 12.78 29.35 11.59
N ARG A 312 13.96 29.83 11.24
CA ARG A 312 15.19 29.05 11.39
C ARG A 312 15.47 28.85 12.88
N PRO A 313 15.70 27.60 13.33
CA PRO A 313 16.00 27.37 14.73
C PRO A 313 17.37 27.98 15.08
N PRO A 314 17.54 28.51 16.30
CA PRO A 314 18.86 28.88 16.78
C PRO A 314 19.68 27.60 16.96
N LEU A 315 20.92 27.60 16.46
CA LEU A 315 21.88 26.52 16.72
C LEU A 315 22.21 26.44 18.22
N ASN A 316 22.36 25.23 18.73
CA ASN A 316 22.82 25.00 20.08
C ASN A 316 24.36 25.15 20.16
N THR A 317 24.88 25.41 21.35
CA THR A 317 26.31 25.39 21.62
C THR A 317 26.71 24.03 22.18
N LEU A 318 27.86 23.49 21.74
CA LEU A 318 28.38 22.23 22.28
C LEU A 318 28.73 22.39 23.77
N GLY A 319 28.19 21.47 24.61
CA GLY A 319 28.38 21.50 26.07
C GLY A 319 27.43 22.45 26.82
N GLY A 320 26.53 23.16 26.14
CA GLY A 320 25.57 24.07 26.76
C GLY A 320 24.42 23.35 27.48
N THR A 321 23.90 23.93 28.55
CA THR A 321 22.78 23.38 29.35
C THR A 321 21.39 23.65 28.72
N ARG A 322 21.31 24.55 27.74
CA ARG A 322 20.04 24.98 27.12
C ARG A 322 19.28 23.79 26.47
N TRP A 323 20.04 22.90 25.79
CA TRP A 323 19.46 21.71 25.17
C TRP A 323 18.82 20.75 26.19
N ASN A 324 19.54 20.45 27.27
CA ASN A 324 19.03 19.53 28.29
C ASN A 324 17.74 20.07 28.92
N ARG A 325 17.72 21.39 29.23
CA ARG A 325 16.49 22.04 29.75
C ARG A 325 15.34 21.96 28.77
N ALA A 326 15.55 22.23 27.48
CA ALA A 326 14.54 22.12 26.43
C ALA A 326 14.00 20.70 26.31
N LYS A 327 14.90 19.70 26.33
CA LYS A 327 14.54 18.27 26.28
C LYS A 327 13.73 17.85 27.51
N GLU A 328 14.11 18.25 28.72
CA GLU A 328 13.36 17.96 29.93
C GLU A 328 11.98 18.58 29.95
N GLN A 329 11.84 19.83 29.46
CA GLN A 329 10.55 20.49 29.33
C GLN A 329 9.66 19.77 28.32
N ALA A 330 10.22 19.34 27.17
CA ALA A 330 9.52 18.58 26.17
C ALA A 330 9.05 17.21 26.73
N VAL A 331 9.90 16.50 27.49
CA VAL A 331 9.53 15.23 28.14
C VAL A 331 8.35 15.40 29.09
N ARG A 332 8.31 16.48 29.90
CA ARG A 332 7.19 16.76 30.82
C ARG A 332 5.92 17.03 30.02
N ALA A 333 5.95 17.95 29.05
CA ALA A 333 4.80 18.27 28.21
C ALA A 333 4.27 17.06 27.44
N VAL A 334 5.16 16.22 26.92
CA VAL A 334 4.83 14.97 26.24
C VAL A 334 4.13 13.97 27.17
N ARG A 335 4.53 13.91 28.44
CA ARG A 335 3.91 13.02 29.43
C ARG A 335 2.46 13.42 29.73
N ASP A 336 2.19 14.74 29.82
CA ASP A 336 0.82 15.24 30.02
C ASP A 336 -0.06 14.92 28.83
N VAL A 337 0.43 15.11 27.61
CA VAL A 337 -0.27 14.73 26.37
C VAL A 337 -0.51 13.22 26.29
N ALA A 338 0.51 12.41 26.63
CA ALA A 338 0.36 10.95 26.67
C ALA A 338 -0.71 10.52 27.68
N ALA A 339 -0.79 11.17 28.85
CA ALA A 339 -1.82 10.89 29.84
C ALA A 339 -3.22 11.25 29.32
N GLU A 340 -3.38 12.40 28.65
CA GLU A 340 -4.66 12.80 28.02
C GLU A 340 -5.07 11.81 26.93
N LEU A 341 -4.15 11.41 26.05
CA LEU A 341 -4.41 10.44 25.00
C LEU A 341 -4.83 9.07 25.58
N LEU A 342 -4.13 8.62 26.62
CA LEU A 342 -4.46 7.37 27.30
C LEU A 342 -5.78 7.44 28.06
N GLN A 343 -6.16 8.61 28.61
CA GLN A 343 -7.47 8.79 29.24
C GLN A 343 -8.58 8.61 28.19
N ILE A 344 -8.43 9.23 27.01
CA ILE A 344 -9.38 9.05 25.89
C ILE A 344 -9.44 7.58 25.47
N GLN A 345 -8.31 6.91 25.37
CA GLN A 345 -8.23 5.50 25.02
C GLN A 345 -8.83 4.61 26.12
N ALA A 346 -8.57 4.89 27.40
CA ALA A 346 -9.11 4.15 28.53
C ALA A 346 -10.64 4.27 28.62
N VAL A 347 -11.19 5.47 28.37
CA VAL A 347 -12.65 5.67 28.28
C VAL A 347 -13.23 4.80 27.16
N ARG A 348 -12.57 4.71 25.99
CA ARG A 348 -13.02 3.87 24.88
C ARG A 348 -12.89 2.37 25.20
N GLU A 349 -11.79 1.97 25.85
CA GLU A 349 -11.54 0.58 26.23
C GLU A 349 -12.45 0.09 27.37
N SER A 350 -12.94 1.00 28.22
CA SER A 350 -13.89 0.68 29.29
C SER A 350 -15.34 0.59 28.82
N GLN A 351 -15.65 1.07 27.60
CA GLN A 351 -17.00 0.98 27.03
C GLN A 351 -17.17 -0.35 26.30
N ALA A 352 -18.27 -1.03 26.59
CA ALA A 352 -18.67 -2.24 25.86
C ALA A 352 -19.10 -1.84 24.45
N GLY A 353 -18.32 -2.26 23.45
CA GLY A 353 -18.67 -2.17 22.02
C GLY A 353 -19.51 -3.34 21.58
N HIS A 354 -20.07 -3.25 20.39
CA HIS A 354 -20.72 -4.38 19.74
C HIS A 354 -19.64 -5.29 19.11
N SER A 355 -19.59 -6.55 19.53
CA SER A 355 -18.75 -7.56 18.91
C SER A 355 -19.50 -8.19 17.73
N PHE A 356 -19.03 -7.94 16.51
CA PHE A 356 -19.62 -8.56 15.32
C PHE A 356 -19.25 -10.06 15.25
N PRO A 357 -20.13 -10.92 14.72
CA PRO A 357 -19.84 -12.34 14.59
C PRO A 357 -18.69 -12.60 13.60
N PRO A 358 -18.03 -13.77 13.67
CA PRO A 358 -17.10 -14.23 12.64
C PRO A 358 -17.77 -14.26 11.27
N ASP A 359 -16.95 -14.32 10.20
CA ASP A 359 -17.44 -14.28 8.83
C ASP A 359 -18.44 -15.41 8.53
N VAL A 360 -19.65 -14.99 8.19
CA VAL A 360 -20.71 -15.89 7.71
C VAL A 360 -20.42 -16.34 6.25
N PRO A 361 -21.04 -17.41 5.74
CA PRO A 361 -20.85 -17.86 4.36
C PRO A 361 -21.08 -16.76 3.31
N TRP A 362 -22.09 -15.93 3.49
CA TRP A 362 -22.36 -14.78 2.62
C TRP A 362 -21.22 -13.74 2.59
N GLN A 363 -20.53 -13.53 3.72
CA GLN A 363 -19.36 -12.66 3.74
C GLN A 363 -18.23 -13.21 2.88
N ARG A 364 -17.98 -14.52 2.96
CA ARG A 364 -16.92 -15.18 2.17
C ARG A 364 -17.26 -15.19 0.68
N GLU A 365 -18.50 -15.42 0.34
CA GLU A 365 -19.00 -15.31 -1.03
C GLU A 365 -18.84 -13.90 -1.56
N PHE A 366 -19.31 -12.90 -0.79
CA PHE A 366 -19.19 -11.49 -1.12
C PHE A 366 -17.74 -11.05 -1.39
N GLU A 367 -16.80 -11.49 -0.55
CA GLU A 367 -15.38 -11.22 -0.73
C GLU A 367 -14.79 -11.97 -1.92
N GLY A 368 -15.18 -13.23 -2.12
CA GLY A 368 -14.79 -14.04 -3.27
C GLY A 368 -15.26 -13.48 -4.61
N ALA A 369 -16.40 -12.78 -4.63
CA ALA A 369 -16.97 -12.12 -5.80
C ALA A 369 -16.26 -10.82 -6.21
N PHE A 370 -15.14 -10.45 -5.57
CA PHE A 370 -14.39 -9.28 -5.99
C PHE A 370 -13.64 -9.53 -7.29
N ILE A 371 -13.90 -8.67 -8.29
CA ILE A 371 -13.40 -8.86 -9.67
C ILE A 371 -11.90 -8.64 -9.85
N PHE A 372 -11.22 -8.03 -8.88
CA PHE A 372 -9.79 -7.77 -8.92
C PHE A 372 -9.06 -8.68 -7.93
N GLU A 373 -7.76 -8.89 -8.17
CA GLU A 373 -6.88 -9.57 -7.21
C GLU A 373 -6.44 -8.56 -6.14
N GLU A 374 -6.64 -8.92 -4.87
CA GLU A 374 -6.25 -8.08 -3.74
C GLU A 374 -4.73 -8.06 -3.58
N THR A 375 -4.21 -6.88 -3.26
CA THR A 375 -2.79 -6.76 -2.88
C THR A 375 -2.57 -7.29 -1.46
N PRO A 376 -1.33 -7.73 -1.11
CA PRO A 376 -1.02 -8.19 0.24
C PRO A 376 -1.36 -7.17 1.34
N ASP A 377 -1.22 -5.87 1.04
CA ASP A 377 -1.55 -4.80 1.98
C ASP A 377 -3.06 -4.64 2.15
N GLN A 378 -3.84 -4.81 1.07
CA GLN A 378 -5.30 -4.80 1.15
C GLN A 378 -5.82 -5.98 1.99
N LEU A 379 -5.31 -7.20 1.75
CA LEU A 379 -5.68 -8.38 2.54
C LEU A 379 -5.35 -8.20 4.03
N ARG A 380 -4.19 -7.63 4.34
CA ARG A 380 -3.83 -7.31 5.72
C ARG A 380 -4.79 -6.29 6.34
N ALA A 381 -5.09 -5.18 5.64
CA ALA A 381 -5.98 -4.14 6.13
C ALA A 381 -7.43 -4.65 6.32
N ILE A 382 -7.91 -5.53 5.44
CA ILE A 382 -9.22 -6.21 5.59
C ILE A 382 -9.21 -7.09 6.85
N SER A 383 -8.19 -7.93 7.02
CA SER A 383 -8.07 -8.82 8.18
C SER A 383 -8.00 -8.04 9.50
N GLU A 384 -7.19 -6.98 9.55
CA GLU A 384 -7.07 -6.11 10.73
C GLU A 384 -8.40 -5.40 11.06
N THR A 385 -9.13 -4.93 10.04
CA THR A 385 -10.43 -4.27 10.22
C THR A 385 -11.46 -5.24 10.78
N LYS A 386 -11.57 -6.44 10.21
CA LYS A 386 -12.49 -7.48 10.70
C LYS A 386 -12.17 -7.91 12.13
N PHE A 387 -10.88 -8.10 12.43
CA PHE A 387 -10.42 -8.45 13.75
C PHE A 387 -10.81 -7.42 14.82
N ASP A 388 -10.72 -6.11 14.48
CA ASP A 388 -11.16 -5.05 15.39
C ASP A 388 -12.69 -5.04 15.57
N MET A 389 -13.46 -5.27 14.50
CA MET A 389 -14.92 -5.36 14.57
C MET A 389 -15.42 -6.55 15.40
N GLU A 390 -14.65 -7.63 15.47
CA GLU A 390 -14.98 -8.85 16.25
C GLU A 390 -14.65 -8.70 17.75
N ARG A 391 -13.97 -7.62 18.14
CA ARG A 391 -13.65 -7.36 19.56
C ARG A 391 -14.84 -6.71 20.29
N PRO A 392 -14.98 -6.93 21.60
CA PRO A 392 -16.06 -6.33 22.40
C PRO A 392 -15.74 -4.88 22.80
N LYS A 393 -15.12 -4.10 21.89
CA LYS A 393 -14.81 -2.67 22.08
C LYS A 393 -14.99 -1.92 20.78
N PRO A 394 -15.41 -0.62 20.82
CA PRO A 394 -15.58 0.16 19.61
C PRO A 394 -14.27 0.30 18.82
N MET A 395 -14.33 -0.01 17.51
CA MET A 395 -13.20 0.17 16.60
C MET A 395 -12.99 1.66 16.27
N ASP A 396 -11.76 2.12 16.20
CA ASP A 396 -11.39 3.40 15.56
C ASP A 396 -10.13 3.18 14.70
N ARG A 397 -10.36 2.79 13.45
CA ARG A 397 -9.27 2.45 12.53
C ARG A 397 -9.18 3.43 11.38
N LEU A 398 -7.94 3.81 11.06
CA LEU A 398 -7.60 4.64 9.90
C LEU A 398 -6.98 3.76 8.80
N ILE A 399 -7.59 3.79 7.60
CA ILE A 399 -7.01 3.17 6.40
C ILE A 399 -6.34 4.26 5.57
N CYS A 400 -5.01 4.20 5.46
CA CYS A 400 -4.22 5.09 4.64
C CYS A 400 -3.75 4.39 3.37
N GLY A 401 -3.87 5.04 2.23
CA GLY A 401 -3.36 4.52 0.96
C GLY A 401 -3.63 5.49 -0.17
N ASP A 402 -2.82 5.47 -1.21
CA ASP A 402 -2.95 6.39 -2.34
C ASP A 402 -4.33 6.32 -3.00
N VAL A 403 -4.65 7.36 -3.77
CA VAL A 403 -5.89 7.40 -4.57
C VAL A 403 -5.89 6.19 -5.51
N GLY A 404 -7.00 5.41 -5.53
CA GLY A 404 -7.12 4.23 -6.38
C GLY A 404 -6.43 2.95 -5.86
N PHE A 405 -6.02 2.91 -4.58
CA PHE A 405 -5.46 1.70 -3.94
C PHE A 405 -6.52 0.81 -3.26
N GLY A 406 -7.78 0.96 -3.62
CA GLY A 406 -8.85 0.07 -3.19
C GLY A 406 -9.33 0.26 -1.74
N LYS A 407 -9.09 1.43 -1.11
CA LYS A 407 -9.60 1.73 0.25
C LYS A 407 -11.12 1.54 0.38
N THR A 408 -11.87 1.89 -0.67
CA THR A 408 -13.33 1.77 -0.69
C THR A 408 -13.80 0.33 -0.58
N GLU A 409 -13.09 -0.64 -1.18
CA GLU A 409 -13.45 -2.06 -1.05
C GLU A 409 -13.32 -2.56 0.40
N ILE A 410 -12.34 -2.06 1.17
CA ILE A 410 -12.24 -2.40 2.60
C ILE A 410 -13.45 -1.89 3.36
N ALA A 411 -13.89 -0.65 3.08
CA ALA A 411 -15.08 -0.08 3.69
C ALA A 411 -16.36 -0.82 3.31
N ILE A 412 -16.48 -1.26 2.04
CA ILE A 412 -17.60 -2.04 1.55
C ILE A 412 -17.69 -3.40 2.27
N ARG A 413 -16.55 -4.10 2.45
CA ARG A 413 -16.50 -5.37 3.19
C ARG A 413 -16.84 -5.21 4.66
N ALA A 414 -16.34 -4.15 5.29
CA ALA A 414 -16.69 -3.82 6.68
C ALA A 414 -18.19 -3.49 6.82
N ALA A 415 -18.74 -2.70 5.89
CA ALA A 415 -20.17 -2.37 5.87
C ALA A 415 -21.04 -3.62 5.68
N PHE A 416 -20.66 -4.52 4.76
CA PHE A 416 -21.37 -5.77 4.56
C PHE A 416 -21.35 -6.64 5.83
N LYS A 417 -20.19 -6.77 6.49
CA LYS A 417 -20.07 -7.48 7.77
C LYS A 417 -20.98 -6.89 8.86
N ALA A 418 -21.06 -5.57 8.93
CA ALA A 418 -21.92 -4.89 9.90
C ALA A 418 -23.41 -5.16 9.64
N VAL A 419 -23.84 -5.14 8.38
CA VAL A 419 -25.22 -5.46 7.97
C VAL A 419 -25.55 -6.93 8.26
N MET A 420 -24.62 -7.84 7.92
CA MET A 420 -24.81 -9.27 8.25
C MET A 420 -24.89 -9.53 9.76
N GLY A 421 -24.29 -8.66 10.58
CA GLY A 421 -24.43 -8.64 12.02
C GLY A 421 -25.70 -7.93 12.54
N GLY A 422 -26.63 -7.54 11.65
CA GLY A 422 -27.90 -6.90 11.99
C GLY A 422 -27.79 -5.44 12.40
N LYS A 423 -26.70 -4.75 12.05
CA LYS A 423 -26.45 -3.33 12.38
C LYS A 423 -26.52 -2.42 11.16
N GLN A 424 -26.98 -1.18 11.41
CA GLN A 424 -27.01 -0.14 10.38
C GLN A 424 -25.62 0.49 10.18
N VAL A 425 -25.36 0.97 8.96
CA VAL A 425 -24.11 1.58 8.55
C VAL A 425 -24.33 2.99 8.02
N ALA A 426 -23.53 3.97 8.49
CA ALA A 426 -23.50 5.32 7.95
C ALA A 426 -22.19 5.57 7.21
N VAL A 427 -22.26 5.97 5.94
CA VAL A 427 -21.09 6.34 5.13
C VAL A 427 -21.09 7.84 4.88
N LEU A 428 -20.12 8.53 5.50
CA LEU A 428 -19.97 9.95 5.41
C LEU A 428 -18.90 10.35 4.41
N VAL A 429 -19.27 11.22 3.48
CA VAL A 429 -18.38 11.74 2.45
C VAL A 429 -18.46 13.27 2.36
N PRO A 430 -17.40 13.98 1.92
CA PRO A 430 -17.36 15.44 1.97
C PRO A 430 -18.25 16.13 0.93
N THR A 431 -18.55 15.49 -0.20
CA THR A 431 -19.29 16.11 -1.32
C THR A 431 -20.44 15.25 -1.81
N THR A 432 -21.44 15.90 -2.42
CA THR A 432 -22.63 15.22 -2.98
C THR A 432 -22.29 14.29 -4.14
N VAL A 433 -21.35 14.71 -5.00
CA VAL A 433 -20.93 13.89 -6.15
C VAL A 433 -20.21 12.62 -5.68
N LEU A 434 -19.36 12.73 -4.66
CA LEU A 434 -18.71 11.56 -4.07
C LEU A 434 -19.75 10.64 -3.36
N ALA A 435 -20.77 11.22 -2.73
CA ALA A 435 -21.86 10.45 -2.14
C ALA A 435 -22.62 9.63 -3.18
N GLN A 436 -22.92 10.23 -4.33
CA GLN A 436 -23.54 9.52 -5.46
C GLN A 436 -22.65 8.40 -6.00
N GLN A 437 -21.35 8.65 -6.13
CA GLN A 437 -20.40 7.65 -6.61
C GLN A 437 -20.28 6.47 -5.64
N HIS A 438 -20.14 6.73 -4.34
CA HIS A 438 -20.16 5.66 -3.33
C HIS A 438 -21.49 4.90 -3.34
N PHE A 439 -22.61 5.62 -3.45
CA PHE A 439 -23.92 4.98 -3.55
C PHE A 439 -24.01 4.00 -4.74
N ASN A 440 -23.56 4.42 -5.91
CA ASN A 440 -23.55 3.55 -7.08
C ASN A 440 -22.62 2.34 -6.86
N THR A 441 -21.41 2.55 -6.36
CA THR A 441 -20.43 1.47 -6.13
C THR A 441 -20.93 0.47 -5.08
N PHE A 442 -21.50 0.94 -3.97
CA PHE A 442 -22.07 0.06 -2.93
C PHE A 442 -23.26 -0.71 -3.46
N ARG A 443 -24.14 -0.05 -4.22
CA ARG A 443 -25.32 -0.70 -4.82
C ARG A 443 -24.91 -1.76 -5.84
N GLU A 444 -23.97 -1.46 -6.74
CA GLU A 444 -23.45 -2.43 -7.71
C GLU A 444 -22.79 -3.63 -7.00
N ARG A 445 -22.01 -3.37 -5.97
CA ARG A 445 -21.25 -4.39 -5.26
C ARG A 445 -22.14 -5.30 -4.42
N MET A 446 -23.27 -4.79 -3.91
CA MET A 446 -24.23 -5.50 -3.06
C MET A 446 -25.52 -5.86 -3.78
N ALA A 447 -25.57 -5.76 -5.12
CA ALA A 447 -26.79 -5.97 -5.91
C ALA A 447 -27.44 -7.37 -5.72
N ASP A 448 -26.63 -8.37 -5.43
CA ASP A 448 -27.07 -9.76 -5.26
C ASP A 448 -27.55 -10.09 -3.83
N TYR A 449 -27.53 -9.11 -2.92
CA TYR A 449 -27.87 -9.32 -1.52
C TYR A 449 -29.06 -8.47 -1.10
N PRO A 450 -29.90 -8.92 -0.16
CA PRO A 450 -31.08 -8.19 0.30
C PRO A 450 -30.68 -7.02 1.24
N VAL A 451 -29.80 -6.13 0.78
CA VAL A 451 -29.29 -4.98 1.53
C VAL A 451 -29.92 -3.71 0.96
N ARG A 452 -30.64 -2.97 1.78
CA ARG A 452 -31.25 -1.71 1.37
C ARG A 452 -30.29 -0.54 1.61
N ILE A 453 -29.84 0.07 0.50
CA ILE A 453 -28.91 1.22 0.50
C ILE A 453 -29.64 2.46 0.04
N GLU A 454 -29.53 3.55 0.82
CA GLU A 454 -30.15 4.83 0.48
C GLU A 454 -29.13 5.97 0.46
N LEU A 455 -29.41 6.96 -0.40
CA LEU A 455 -28.57 8.16 -0.51
C LEU A 455 -29.26 9.34 0.13
N LEU A 456 -28.62 9.96 1.14
CA LEU A 456 -29.11 11.17 1.79
C LEU A 456 -28.24 12.37 1.42
N SER A 457 -28.58 13.01 0.31
CA SER A 457 -27.87 14.18 -0.22
C SER A 457 -28.83 15.25 -0.72
N ARG A 458 -28.33 16.40 -1.14
CA ARG A 458 -29.12 17.47 -1.76
C ARG A 458 -29.78 17.04 -3.07
N PHE A 459 -29.31 16.00 -3.72
CA PHE A 459 -29.87 15.43 -4.97
C PHE A 459 -31.23 14.75 -4.74
N ARG A 460 -31.65 14.55 -3.48
CA ARG A 460 -32.95 14.03 -3.14
C ARG A 460 -33.91 15.16 -2.76
N THR A 461 -35.14 15.06 -3.21
CA THR A 461 -36.19 15.99 -2.85
C THR A 461 -36.42 15.97 -1.34
N HIS A 462 -36.94 17.05 -0.77
CA HIS A 462 -37.21 17.14 0.66
C HIS A 462 -38.16 16.04 1.16
N ARG A 463 -39.13 15.63 0.34
CA ARG A 463 -40.03 14.50 0.65
C ARG A 463 -39.31 13.16 0.71
N GLU A 464 -38.43 12.91 -0.23
CA GLU A 464 -37.59 11.69 -0.24
C GLU A 464 -36.66 11.67 0.97
N GLN A 465 -36.01 12.78 1.28
CA GLN A 465 -35.14 12.87 2.46
C GLN A 465 -35.94 12.55 3.75
N GLN A 466 -37.13 13.11 3.91
CA GLN A 466 -38.00 12.82 5.08
C GLN A 466 -38.42 11.33 5.12
N ARG A 467 -38.64 10.69 3.97
CA ARG A 467 -38.96 9.27 3.91
C ARG A 467 -37.76 8.45 4.35
N ILE A 468 -36.58 8.74 3.81
CA ILE A 468 -35.33 8.04 4.15
C ILE A 468 -35.03 8.17 5.66
N VAL A 469 -35.20 9.38 6.25
CA VAL A 469 -34.99 9.58 7.68
C VAL A 469 -35.94 8.76 8.54
N ARG A 470 -37.21 8.65 8.16
CA ARG A 470 -38.18 7.79 8.86
C ARG A 470 -37.85 6.32 8.72
N ASP A 471 -37.53 5.87 7.51
CA ASP A 471 -37.18 4.48 7.24
C ASP A 471 -35.89 4.08 7.97
N LEU A 472 -34.93 5.00 8.11
CA LEU A 472 -33.70 4.81 8.87
C LEU A 472 -33.98 4.65 10.37
N ALA A 473 -34.82 5.50 10.95
CA ALA A 473 -35.23 5.40 12.35
C ALA A 473 -36.06 4.15 12.63
N ALA A 474 -36.81 3.64 11.65
CA ALA A 474 -37.54 2.39 11.74
C ALA A 474 -36.66 1.15 11.59
N GLY A 475 -35.40 1.28 11.10
CA GLY A 475 -34.49 0.19 10.80
C GLY A 475 -34.78 -0.52 9.47
N ALA A 476 -35.47 0.15 8.55
CA ALA A 476 -35.78 -0.39 7.22
C ALA A 476 -34.69 -0.06 6.18
N VAL A 477 -33.67 0.71 6.54
CA VAL A 477 -32.50 1.04 5.73
C VAL A 477 -31.29 0.49 6.43
N ASP A 478 -30.50 -0.33 5.72
CA ASP A 478 -29.29 -0.95 6.27
C ASP A 478 -28.06 -0.06 6.14
N ILE A 479 -27.87 0.57 4.97
CA ILE A 479 -26.74 1.46 4.70
C ILE A 479 -27.26 2.79 4.20
N VAL A 480 -26.85 3.88 4.85
CA VAL A 480 -27.11 5.24 4.38
C VAL A 480 -25.80 5.92 4.01
N ILE A 481 -25.76 6.48 2.80
CA ILE A 481 -24.59 7.21 2.28
C ILE A 481 -24.98 8.68 2.15
N GLY A 482 -24.14 9.59 2.63
CA GLY A 482 -24.46 10.99 2.54
C GLY A 482 -23.35 11.93 2.98
N THR A 483 -23.66 13.23 2.92
CA THR A 483 -22.73 14.29 3.30
C THR A 483 -22.95 14.70 4.77
N HIS A 484 -22.55 15.92 5.13
CA HIS A 484 -22.77 16.51 6.46
C HIS A 484 -24.25 16.48 6.92
N ARG A 485 -25.21 16.22 6.04
CA ARG A 485 -26.63 16.03 6.36
C ARG A 485 -26.84 14.86 7.35
N LEU A 486 -26.05 13.78 7.20
CA LEU A 486 -26.12 12.60 8.09
C LEU A 486 -25.78 12.88 9.56
N ILE A 487 -25.13 14.01 9.84
CA ILE A 487 -24.69 14.36 11.20
C ILE A 487 -25.66 15.36 11.85
N GLN A 488 -26.75 15.75 11.21
CA GLN A 488 -27.71 16.65 11.78
C GLN A 488 -28.52 15.98 12.90
N SER A 489 -29.07 16.79 13.82
CA SER A 489 -29.71 16.31 15.03
C SER A 489 -31.05 15.59 14.80
N ASP A 490 -31.66 15.79 13.65
CA ASP A 490 -32.90 15.15 13.24
C ASP A 490 -32.75 13.73 12.66
N ILE A 491 -31.51 13.27 12.49
CA ILE A 491 -31.21 11.92 12.00
C ILE A 491 -31.10 10.98 13.20
N GLY A 492 -32.00 10.01 13.26
CA GLY A 492 -31.97 8.92 14.23
C GLY A 492 -31.71 7.59 13.53
N PHE A 493 -30.89 6.75 14.15
CA PHE A 493 -30.67 5.36 13.74
C PHE A 493 -31.33 4.43 14.76
N LYS A 494 -31.88 3.31 14.32
CA LYS A 494 -32.41 2.30 15.23
C LYS A 494 -31.26 1.55 15.92
N GLU A 495 -30.33 1.05 15.13
CA GLU A 495 -29.17 0.27 15.60
C GLU A 495 -27.91 0.55 14.76
N LEU A 496 -27.34 1.74 14.92
CA LEU A 496 -26.09 2.10 14.26
C LEU A 496 -24.92 1.28 14.84
N GLY A 497 -24.20 0.54 14.00
CA GLY A 497 -23.04 -0.26 14.39
C GLY A 497 -21.73 0.20 13.78
N LEU A 498 -21.76 0.76 12.56
CA LEU A 498 -20.54 1.19 11.86
C LEU A 498 -20.72 2.57 11.23
N VAL A 499 -19.71 3.41 11.40
CA VAL A 499 -19.59 4.70 10.69
C VAL A 499 -18.33 4.65 9.82
N VAL A 500 -18.48 4.82 8.51
CA VAL A 500 -17.39 4.99 7.56
C VAL A 500 -17.24 6.48 7.26
N ILE A 501 -16.03 7.02 7.38
CA ILE A 501 -15.74 8.44 7.09
C ILE A 501 -14.67 8.48 5.99
N ASP A 502 -15.03 8.99 4.81
CA ASP A 502 -14.06 9.21 3.75
C ASP A 502 -13.55 10.66 3.76
N GLU A 503 -12.23 10.84 3.59
CA GLU A 503 -11.53 12.13 3.57
C GLU A 503 -11.92 13.04 4.79
N GLU A 504 -11.80 12.51 6.02
CA GLU A 504 -12.13 13.19 7.29
C GLU A 504 -11.60 14.63 7.36
N GLN A 505 -10.47 14.91 6.74
CA GLN A 505 -9.81 16.20 6.73
C GLN A 505 -10.66 17.32 6.12
N ARG A 506 -11.58 16.99 5.23
CA ARG A 506 -12.41 17.96 4.52
C ARG A 506 -13.63 18.42 5.33
N PHE A 507 -13.90 17.79 6.48
CA PHE A 507 -14.98 18.19 7.37
C PHE A 507 -14.55 19.30 8.32
N GLY A 508 -15.47 20.24 8.61
CA GLY A 508 -15.25 21.36 9.52
C GLY A 508 -15.11 20.94 10.99
N VAL A 509 -14.66 21.88 11.83
CA VAL A 509 -14.38 21.65 13.26
C VAL A 509 -15.61 21.12 14.02
N LEU A 510 -16.81 21.72 13.80
CA LEU A 510 -18.06 21.29 14.44
C LEU A 510 -18.43 19.83 14.10
N HIS A 511 -18.16 19.37 12.89
CA HIS A 511 -18.41 18.00 12.49
C HIS A 511 -17.43 17.04 13.18
N LYS A 512 -16.17 17.46 13.35
CA LYS A 512 -15.14 16.66 14.04
C LYS A 512 -15.47 16.44 15.52
N GLU A 513 -16.11 17.40 16.19
CA GLU A 513 -16.59 17.22 17.57
C GLU A 513 -17.69 16.16 17.65
N LYS A 514 -18.62 16.13 16.67
CA LYS A 514 -19.63 15.08 16.59
C LYS A 514 -19.01 13.71 16.30
N PHE A 515 -17.98 13.64 15.45
CA PHE A 515 -17.23 12.41 15.22
C PHE A 515 -16.56 11.86 16.48
N LYS A 516 -16.05 12.72 17.35
CA LYS A 516 -15.48 12.30 18.63
C LYS A 516 -16.50 11.53 19.49
N ARG A 517 -17.76 12.00 19.54
CA ARG A 517 -18.84 11.32 20.26
C ARG A 517 -19.21 9.98 19.63
N LEU A 518 -19.29 9.91 18.31
CA LEU A 518 -19.59 8.67 17.59
C LEU A 518 -18.52 7.61 17.83
N ARG A 519 -17.23 7.98 17.89
CA ARG A 519 -16.10 7.07 18.14
C ARG A 519 -16.13 6.38 19.50
N THR A 520 -16.88 6.89 20.45
CA THR A 520 -17.02 6.27 21.77
C THR A 520 -18.17 5.26 21.85
N LEU A 521 -19.07 5.25 20.86
CA LEU A 521 -20.31 4.48 20.92
C LEU A 521 -20.40 3.38 19.87
N VAL A 522 -19.79 3.60 18.69
CA VAL A 522 -19.89 2.70 17.53
C VAL A 522 -18.53 2.53 16.85
N ASP A 523 -18.41 1.51 16.03
CA ASP A 523 -17.22 1.30 15.22
C ASP A 523 -17.04 2.42 14.19
N VAL A 524 -15.82 2.95 14.08
CA VAL A 524 -15.49 4.00 13.14
C VAL A 524 -14.31 3.56 12.25
N LEU A 525 -14.56 3.54 10.95
CA LEU A 525 -13.56 3.30 9.91
C LEU A 525 -13.33 4.57 9.11
N THR A 526 -12.12 5.09 9.13
CA THR A 526 -11.78 6.30 8.38
C THR A 526 -10.88 5.97 7.20
N LEU A 527 -11.18 6.54 6.04
CA LEU A 527 -10.37 6.39 4.82
C LEU A 527 -9.66 7.70 4.53
N SER A 528 -8.39 7.63 4.13
CA SER A 528 -7.63 8.82 3.71
C SER A 528 -6.61 8.49 2.63
N ALA A 529 -6.50 9.35 1.60
CA ALA A 529 -5.45 9.24 0.58
C ALA A 529 -4.13 9.85 1.05
N THR A 530 -4.20 10.96 1.78
CA THR A 530 -3.03 11.63 2.36
C THR A 530 -3.36 11.93 3.82
N PRO A 531 -2.82 11.16 4.76
CA PRO A 531 -3.11 11.43 6.17
C PRO A 531 -2.63 12.84 6.53
N ILE A 532 -3.54 13.66 7.10
CA ILE A 532 -3.12 14.92 7.67
C ILE A 532 -2.12 14.64 8.78
N PRO A 533 -1.13 15.51 8.97
CA PRO A 533 -0.13 15.37 10.02
C PRO A 533 -0.71 15.07 11.41
N ARG A 534 -1.86 15.65 11.78
CA ARG A 534 -2.53 15.38 13.08
C ARG A 534 -3.09 13.95 13.17
N THR A 535 -3.78 13.48 12.14
CA THR A 535 -4.36 12.13 12.11
C THR A 535 -3.24 11.08 12.06
N LEU A 536 -2.20 11.38 11.28
CA LEU A 536 -0.98 10.59 11.21
C LEU A 536 -0.27 10.53 12.58
N TYR A 537 -0.17 11.66 13.26
CA TYR A 537 0.42 11.75 14.59
C TYR A 537 -0.32 10.86 15.61
N LEU A 538 -1.65 10.90 15.65
CA LEU A 538 -2.46 10.04 16.54
C LEU A 538 -2.27 8.55 16.25
N ALA A 539 -2.11 8.19 14.99
CA ALA A 539 -1.85 6.81 14.59
C ALA A 539 -0.43 6.36 14.95
N LEU A 540 0.58 7.20 14.69
CA LEU A 540 1.98 6.91 15.01
C LEU A 540 2.26 6.82 16.51
N THR A 541 1.47 7.51 17.33
CA THR A 541 1.57 7.45 18.80
C THR A 541 0.81 6.27 19.40
N GLY A 542 0.11 5.45 18.59
CA GLY A 542 -0.69 4.33 19.08
C GLY A 542 -2.00 4.74 19.77
N ALA A 543 -2.41 6.00 19.62
CA ALA A 543 -3.70 6.50 20.11
C ALA A 543 -4.86 6.12 19.17
N ARG A 544 -4.56 5.71 17.94
CA ARG A 544 -5.51 5.27 16.92
C ARG A 544 -4.90 4.12 16.10
N ASP A 545 -5.71 3.09 15.82
CA ASP A 545 -5.29 1.97 14.98
C ASP A 545 -5.17 2.41 13.50
N MET A 546 -4.13 1.94 12.80
CA MET A 546 -3.86 2.34 11.43
C MET A 546 -3.40 1.16 10.56
N SER A 547 -3.98 1.06 9.36
CA SER A 547 -3.52 0.17 8.30
C SER A 547 -3.06 1.00 7.10
N THR A 548 -1.91 0.65 6.52
CA THR A 548 -1.34 1.34 5.35
C THR A 548 -1.36 0.44 4.13
N ILE A 549 -1.82 0.97 2.99
CA ILE A 549 -1.79 0.31 1.69
C ILE A 549 -0.75 1.04 0.84
N GLN A 550 0.40 0.41 0.64
CA GLN A 550 1.53 0.97 -0.12
C GLN A 550 1.75 0.24 -1.44
N THR A 551 1.29 -1.01 -1.53
CA THR A 551 1.37 -1.81 -2.74
C THR A 551 0.28 -1.38 -3.73
N PRO A 552 0.63 -0.87 -4.92
CA PRO A 552 -0.35 -0.52 -5.93
C PRO A 552 -1.05 -1.77 -6.49
N PRO A 553 -2.29 -1.65 -7.00
CA PRO A 553 -2.91 -2.67 -7.82
C PRO A 553 -2.05 -3.02 -9.03
N HIS A 554 -2.07 -4.28 -9.45
CA HIS A 554 -1.14 -4.83 -10.46
C HIS A 554 -1.11 -4.10 -11.81
N ASP A 555 -2.22 -3.46 -12.22
CA ASP A 555 -2.34 -2.84 -13.53
C ASP A 555 -2.16 -1.35 -13.57
N ARG A 556 -1.87 -0.75 -12.45
CA ARG A 556 -1.74 0.68 -12.37
C ARG A 556 -0.36 1.14 -12.83
N LEU A 557 -0.33 1.98 -13.87
CA LEU A 557 0.89 2.63 -14.34
C LEU A 557 1.16 3.91 -13.54
N PRO A 558 2.43 4.24 -13.27
CA PRO A 558 2.80 5.52 -12.68
C PRO A 558 2.36 6.67 -13.59
N VAL A 559 1.84 7.75 -12.97
CA VAL A 559 1.48 8.97 -13.72
C VAL A 559 2.76 9.73 -14.06
N GLU A 560 3.00 9.95 -15.34
CA GLU A 560 4.13 10.74 -15.81
C GLU A 560 3.91 12.21 -15.45
N THR A 561 4.82 12.77 -14.66
CA THR A 561 4.71 14.15 -14.16
C THR A 561 5.65 15.05 -14.94
N ILE A 562 5.07 15.96 -15.74
CA ILE A 562 5.78 16.89 -16.62
C ILE A 562 5.69 18.29 -16.02
N VAL A 563 6.83 18.86 -15.64
CA VAL A 563 6.93 20.22 -15.09
C VAL A 563 7.48 21.14 -16.18
N VAL A 564 6.68 22.08 -16.61
CA VAL A 564 7.02 23.01 -17.70
C VAL A 564 6.58 24.44 -17.38
N GLN A 565 7.23 25.42 -18.00
CA GLN A 565 6.71 26.78 -18.01
C GLN A 565 5.44 26.86 -18.86
N TYR A 566 4.55 27.80 -18.51
CA TYR A 566 3.29 27.99 -19.23
C TYR A 566 3.57 28.23 -20.72
N ASP A 567 3.19 27.28 -21.57
CA ASP A 567 3.29 27.33 -23.02
C ASP A 567 2.01 26.79 -23.67
N GLU A 568 1.40 27.59 -24.52
CA GLU A 568 0.15 27.25 -25.22
C GLU A 568 0.30 26.08 -26.17
N ARG A 569 1.51 25.88 -26.74
CA ARG A 569 1.81 24.74 -27.61
C ARG A 569 1.75 23.45 -26.83
N VAL A 570 2.36 23.41 -25.64
CA VAL A 570 2.36 22.23 -24.75
C VAL A 570 0.93 21.90 -24.32
N ILE A 571 0.12 22.92 -23.99
CA ILE A 571 -1.29 22.73 -23.62
C ILE A 571 -2.08 22.13 -24.78
N ARG A 572 -1.95 22.69 -25.99
CA ARG A 572 -2.61 22.22 -27.19
C ARG A 572 -2.23 20.76 -27.47
N ASP A 573 -0.93 20.49 -27.51
CA ASP A 573 -0.40 19.17 -27.86
C ASP A 573 -0.80 18.10 -26.80
N ALA A 574 -0.85 18.45 -25.51
CA ALA A 574 -1.32 17.57 -24.45
C ALA A 574 -2.81 17.22 -24.59
N ILE A 575 -3.66 18.24 -24.86
CA ILE A 575 -5.10 18.02 -25.09
C ILE A 575 -5.31 17.19 -26.34
N GLN A 576 -4.67 17.54 -27.45
CA GLN A 576 -4.85 16.87 -28.74
C GLN A 576 -4.39 15.39 -28.67
N ARG A 577 -3.29 15.09 -27.96
CA ARG A 577 -2.84 13.73 -27.73
C ARG A 577 -3.89 12.89 -26.99
N GLU A 578 -4.55 13.48 -25.99
CA GLU A 578 -5.58 12.78 -25.23
C GLU A 578 -6.83 12.54 -26.09
N LEU A 579 -7.28 13.55 -26.82
CA LEU A 579 -8.44 13.43 -27.71
C LEU A 579 -8.22 12.38 -28.81
N ASN A 580 -7.02 12.31 -29.39
CA ASN A 580 -6.68 11.34 -30.44
C ASN A 580 -6.77 9.89 -29.98
N ARG A 581 -6.65 9.62 -28.67
CA ARG A 581 -6.83 8.28 -28.10
C ARG A 581 -8.21 8.07 -27.47
N GLY A 582 -9.15 9.00 -27.66
CA GLY A 582 -10.51 8.92 -27.13
C GLY A 582 -10.61 9.19 -25.61
N GLY A 583 -9.57 9.76 -25.01
CA GLY A 583 -9.56 10.09 -23.59
C GLY A 583 -10.07 11.50 -23.31
N GLN A 584 -10.15 11.83 -22.03
CA GLN A 584 -10.63 13.11 -21.50
C GLN A 584 -9.54 13.83 -20.70
N VAL A 585 -9.65 15.16 -20.60
CA VAL A 585 -8.66 16.03 -19.97
C VAL A 585 -9.27 16.80 -18.81
N PHE A 586 -8.62 16.79 -17.66
CA PHE A 586 -8.85 17.75 -16.60
C PHE A 586 -7.95 18.98 -16.81
N PHE A 587 -8.52 20.17 -16.90
CA PHE A 587 -7.78 21.42 -16.88
C PHE A 587 -8.13 22.20 -15.61
N LEU A 588 -7.17 22.33 -14.70
CA LEU A 588 -7.36 23.01 -13.42
C LEU A 588 -6.91 24.46 -13.51
N HIS A 589 -7.85 25.38 -13.34
CA HIS A 589 -7.61 26.82 -13.26
C HIS A 589 -8.29 27.41 -12.01
N ASN A 590 -7.51 27.60 -10.93
CA ASN A 590 -8.06 27.93 -9.62
C ASN A 590 -8.39 29.42 -9.45
N ARG A 591 -9.14 30.01 -10.42
CA ARG A 591 -9.64 31.39 -10.38
C ARG A 591 -10.97 31.51 -11.10
N VAL A 592 -12.07 31.61 -10.35
CA VAL A 592 -13.41 31.74 -10.92
C VAL A 592 -13.53 32.99 -11.84
N MET A 593 -13.00 34.13 -11.41
CA MET A 593 -13.09 35.40 -12.16
C MET A 593 -12.50 35.36 -13.58
N THR A 594 -11.57 34.45 -13.84
CA THR A 594 -10.87 34.34 -15.13
C THR A 594 -11.09 33.00 -15.84
N ILE A 595 -12.00 32.18 -15.34
CA ILE A 595 -12.23 30.84 -15.88
C ILE A 595 -12.83 30.87 -17.28
N GLU A 596 -13.76 31.82 -17.55
CA GLU A 596 -14.35 32.00 -18.88
C GLU A 596 -13.33 32.53 -19.93
N ILE A 597 -12.41 33.40 -19.47
CA ILE A 597 -11.29 33.83 -20.34
C ILE A 597 -10.42 32.63 -20.69
N MET A 598 -10.14 31.75 -19.73
CA MET A 598 -9.36 30.54 -19.97
C MET A 598 -10.11 29.59 -20.90
N ARG A 599 -11.42 29.42 -20.74
CA ARG A 599 -12.26 28.62 -21.64
C ARG A 599 -12.15 29.11 -23.06
N SER A 600 -12.35 30.43 -23.30
CA SER A 600 -12.26 31.02 -24.64
C SER A 600 -10.89 30.82 -25.25
N LYS A 601 -9.83 30.91 -24.45
CA LYS A 601 -8.46 30.66 -24.85
C LYS A 601 -8.21 29.20 -25.25
N LEU A 602 -8.68 28.25 -24.44
CA LEU A 602 -8.59 26.83 -24.75
C LEU A 602 -9.39 26.47 -26.01
N GLN A 603 -10.55 27.05 -26.20
CA GLN A 603 -11.37 26.85 -27.40
C GLN A 603 -10.67 27.36 -28.67
N MET A 604 -9.89 28.46 -28.60
CA MET A 604 -9.06 28.91 -29.71
C MET A 604 -7.88 27.96 -29.98
N LEU A 605 -7.28 27.39 -28.96
CA LEU A 605 -6.14 26.47 -29.09
C LEU A 605 -6.55 25.11 -29.67
N VAL A 606 -7.72 24.60 -29.24
CA VAL A 606 -8.28 23.32 -29.69
C VAL A 606 -9.74 23.50 -30.08
N PRO A 607 -10.04 24.00 -31.31
CA PRO A 607 -11.40 24.32 -31.72
C PRO A 607 -12.38 23.14 -31.70
N ASN A 608 -11.89 21.94 -31.92
CA ASN A 608 -12.71 20.73 -32.01
C ASN A 608 -13.05 20.11 -30.63
N ALA A 609 -12.47 20.61 -29.53
CA ALA A 609 -12.70 20.10 -28.20
C ALA A 609 -14.02 20.62 -27.61
N ARG A 610 -14.81 19.72 -27.02
CA ARG A 610 -16.02 20.06 -26.24
C ARG A 610 -15.61 20.39 -24.83
N ILE A 611 -15.58 21.71 -24.47
CA ILE A 611 -15.11 22.20 -23.18
C ILE A 611 -16.29 22.55 -22.29
N VAL A 612 -16.36 21.93 -21.10
CA VAL A 612 -17.32 22.29 -20.05
C VAL A 612 -16.59 22.95 -18.87
N VAL A 613 -17.27 23.86 -18.21
CA VAL A 613 -16.72 24.60 -17.06
C VAL A 613 -17.44 24.19 -15.79
N GLY A 614 -16.67 23.94 -14.70
CA GLY A 614 -17.22 23.62 -13.40
C GLY A 614 -16.49 24.36 -12.27
N HIS A 615 -17.22 25.07 -11.39
CA HIS A 615 -16.63 25.75 -10.24
C HIS A 615 -17.58 25.81 -9.02
N GLY A 616 -17.02 26.01 -7.83
CA GLY A 616 -17.76 25.93 -6.57
C GLY A 616 -18.78 27.04 -6.30
N GLN A 617 -18.88 28.05 -7.17
CA GLN A 617 -19.88 29.14 -7.09
C GLN A 617 -21.09 28.86 -7.99
N MET A 618 -21.07 27.80 -8.80
CA MET A 618 -22.23 27.38 -9.59
C MET A 618 -23.32 26.81 -8.67
N GLU A 619 -24.56 26.89 -9.09
CA GLU A 619 -25.66 26.19 -8.43
C GLU A 619 -25.42 24.66 -8.46
N SER A 620 -25.91 23.96 -7.44
CA SER A 620 -25.62 22.54 -7.29
C SER A 620 -26.09 21.71 -8.48
N ASP A 621 -27.24 22.06 -9.03
CA ASP A 621 -27.87 21.35 -10.15
C ASP A 621 -27.10 21.58 -11.46
N GLU A 622 -26.63 22.79 -11.70
CA GLU A 622 -25.82 23.15 -12.84
C GLU A 622 -24.45 22.43 -12.79
N LEU A 623 -23.83 22.39 -11.60
CA LEU A 623 -22.58 21.66 -11.43
C LEU A 623 -22.74 20.17 -11.68
N GLU A 624 -23.87 19.59 -11.23
CA GLU A 624 -24.21 18.20 -11.45
C GLU A 624 -24.37 17.88 -12.94
N GLU A 625 -25.07 18.72 -13.67
CA GLU A 625 -25.26 18.58 -15.12
C GLU A 625 -23.90 18.60 -15.85
N VAL A 626 -23.01 19.54 -15.50
CA VAL A 626 -21.67 19.62 -16.06
C VAL A 626 -20.85 18.36 -15.77
N MET A 627 -20.91 17.86 -14.52
CA MET A 627 -20.20 16.67 -14.13
C MET A 627 -20.74 15.41 -14.81
N THR A 628 -22.06 15.30 -14.95
CA THR A 628 -22.71 14.19 -15.64
C THR A 628 -22.33 14.16 -17.11
N LYS A 629 -22.36 15.31 -17.80
CA LYS A 629 -21.90 15.43 -19.21
C LYS A 629 -20.46 14.95 -19.36
N PHE A 630 -19.59 15.33 -18.42
CA PHE A 630 -18.19 14.93 -18.50
C PHE A 630 -18.01 13.42 -18.21
N VAL A 631 -18.68 12.86 -17.21
CA VAL A 631 -18.63 11.43 -16.90
C VAL A 631 -19.16 10.57 -18.04
N ASN A 632 -20.23 11.03 -18.72
CA ASN A 632 -20.82 10.32 -19.85
C ASN A 632 -20.01 10.42 -21.16
N GLY A 633 -18.89 11.20 -21.16
CA GLY A 633 -18.10 11.41 -22.38
C GLY A 633 -18.69 12.40 -23.37
N GLU A 634 -19.68 13.18 -22.95
CA GLU A 634 -20.28 14.24 -23.78
C GLU A 634 -19.38 15.50 -23.86
N ALA A 635 -18.39 15.59 -22.97
CA ALA A 635 -17.37 16.63 -22.97
C ALA A 635 -15.97 16.03 -22.92
N ASP A 636 -15.02 16.66 -23.61
CA ASP A 636 -13.65 16.22 -23.78
C ASP A 636 -12.71 16.85 -22.74
N VAL A 637 -12.98 18.09 -22.36
CA VAL A 637 -12.18 18.87 -21.41
C VAL A 637 -13.07 19.41 -20.32
N LEU A 638 -12.77 19.09 -19.06
CA LEU A 638 -13.36 19.73 -17.88
C LEU A 638 -12.39 20.81 -17.39
N LEU A 639 -12.75 22.07 -17.65
CA LEU A 639 -12.08 23.23 -17.09
C LEU A 639 -12.70 23.53 -15.71
N SER A 640 -11.92 23.39 -14.65
CA SER A 640 -12.50 23.55 -13.30
C SER A 640 -11.53 24.21 -12.32
N THR A 641 -12.12 24.62 -11.18
CA THR A 641 -11.37 24.94 -9.97
C THR A 641 -11.01 23.66 -9.19
N THR A 642 -10.70 23.76 -7.91
CA THR A 642 -10.31 22.62 -7.03
C THR A 642 -11.41 21.57 -6.80
N ILE A 643 -12.55 21.62 -7.49
CA ILE A 643 -13.64 20.65 -7.37
C ILE A 643 -13.16 19.22 -7.68
N ILE A 644 -12.20 19.06 -8.60
CA ILE A 644 -11.65 17.76 -9.00
C ILE A 644 -10.97 17.04 -7.80
N GLU A 645 -10.52 17.77 -6.78
CA GLU A 645 -9.97 17.17 -5.57
C GLU A 645 -10.98 16.30 -4.81
N SER A 646 -12.29 16.42 -5.10
CA SER A 646 -13.39 15.86 -4.31
C SER A 646 -13.61 14.34 -4.49
N GLY A 647 -12.62 13.58 -4.91
CA GLY A 647 -12.71 12.10 -4.91
C GLY A 647 -13.25 11.46 -6.19
N LEU A 648 -13.58 12.24 -7.22
CA LEU A 648 -14.15 11.76 -8.48
C LEU A 648 -13.28 10.73 -9.17
N ASP A 649 -13.92 9.64 -9.59
CA ASP A 649 -13.33 8.60 -10.44
C ASP A 649 -13.92 8.70 -11.84
N ILE A 650 -13.09 9.12 -12.79
CA ILE A 650 -13.50 9.22 -14.20
C ILE A 650 -12.50 8.37 -15.02
N PRO A 651 -12.95 7.20 -15.49
CA PRO A 651 -12.08 6.22 -16.13
C PRO A 651 -11.29 6.74 -17.33
N ASN A 652 -11.93 7.58 -18.15
CA ASN A 652 -11.36 8.07 -19.42
C ASN A 652 -10.49 9.32 -19.24
N ALA A 653 -10.44 9.93 -18.05
CA ALA A 653 -9.63 11.10 -17.79
C ALA A 653 -8.18 10.68 -17.45
N ASN A 654 -7.31 10.66 -18.45
CA ASN A 654 -5.91 10.23 -18.31
C ASN A 654 -4.89 11.38 -18.39
N THR A 655 -5.33 12.60 -18.64
CA THR A 655 -4.46 13.78 -18.62
C THR A 655 -5.03 14.86 -17.70
N ILE A 656 -4.17 15.38 -16.81
CA ILE A 656 -4.47 16.54 -15.98
C ILE A 656 -3.47 17.65 -16.26
N ILE A 657 -3.98 18.87 -16.48
CA ILE A 657 -3.16 20.07 -16.69
C ILE A 657 -3.47 21.03 -15.54
N ILE A 658 -2.47 21.38 -14.75
CA ILE A 658 -2.61 22.24 -13.57
C ILE A 658 -1.97 23.59 -13.87
N ASP A 659 -2.81 24.60 -14.07
CA ASP A 659 -2.34 25.98 -14.24
C ASP A 659 -1.88 26.55 -12.91
N ARG A 660 -0.74 27.27 -12.93
CA ARG A 660 -0.13 27.86 -11.74
C ARG A 660 0.09 26.85 -10.62
N ALA A 661 0.74 25.72 -10.93
CA ALA A 661 1.08 24.68 -9.96
C ALA A 661 1.91 25.20 -8.76
N ASP A 662 2.58 26.35 -8.92
CA ASP A 662 3.30 27.06 -7.85
C ASP A 662 2.40 27.48 -6.66
N ARG A 663 1.09 27.57 -6.84
CA ARG A 663 0.14 28.00 -5.82
C ARG A 663 -0.45 26.88 -4.98
N PHE A 664 -0.28 25.64 -5.41
CA PHE A 664 -0.83 24.46 -4.73
C PHE A 664 0.15 23.92 -3.69
N GLY A 665 -0.40 23.31 -2.66
CA GLY A 665 0.37 22.54 -1.68
C GLY A 665 0.91 21.24 -2.28
N LEU A 666 1.93 20.65 -1.65
CA LEU A 666 2.52 19.41 -2.12
C LEU A 666 1.50 18.25 -2.06
N SER A 667 0.74 18.15 -0.96
CA SER A 667 -0.32 17.17 -0.79
C SER A 667 -1.45 17.35 -1.81
N ASP A 668 -1.83 18.62 -2.12
CA ASP A 668 -2.87 18.92 -3.10
C ASP A 668 -2.43 18.49 -4.51
N LEU A 669 -1.19 18.81 -4.92
CA LEU A 669 -0.62 18.38 -6.20
C LEU A 669 -0.57 16.85 -6.31
N TYR A 670 -0.24 16.17 -5.23
CA TYR A 670 -0.22 14.71 -5.20
C TYR A 670 -1.61 14.09 -5.34
N GLN A 671 -2.61 14.63 -4.64
CA GLN A 671 -3.99 14.21 -4.77
C GLN A 671 -4.54 14.46 -6.18
N LEU A 672 -4.29 15.64 -6.74
CA LEU A 672 -4.69 16.00 -8.11
C LEU A 672 -4.05 15.08 -9.15
N ARG A 673 -2.73 14.81 -9.03
CA ARG A 673 -2.03 13.83 -9.88
C ARG A 673 -2.68 12.44 -9.81
N GLY A 674 -3.10 12.02 -8.62
CA GLY A 674 -3.75 10.73 -8.40
C GLY A 674 -5.16 10.63 -8.99
N ARG A 675 -5.75 11.73 -9.51
CA ARG A 675 -7.09 11.71 -10.15
C ARG A 675 -7.06 11.12 -11.54
N VAL A 676 -5.90 11.01 -12.17
CA VAL A 676 -5.70 10.38 -13.48
C VAL A 676 -4.91 9.08 -13.35
N GLY A 677 -4.98 8.22 -14.37
CA GLY A 677 -4.20 6.98 -14.41
C GLY A 677 -4.74 5.87 -13.51
N ARG A 678 -6.05 5.66 -13.50
CA ARG A 678 -6.70 4.58 -12.73
C ARG A 678 -6.86 3.28 -13.52
N TYR A 679 -6.65 3.33 -14.83
CA TYR A 679 -6.79 2.21 -15.76
C TYR A 679 -5.47 1.91 -16.50
N LYS A 680 -5.51 1.00 -17.46
CA LYS A 680 -4.35 0.48 -18.23
C LYS A 680 -3.61 1.52 -19.09
N HIS A 681 -4.15 2.72 -19.25
CA HIS A 681 -3.58 3.75 -20.10
C HIS A 681 -2.56 4.59 -19.35
N GLN A 682 -1.43 4.92 -20.02
CA GLN A 682 -0.46 5.85 -19.47
C GLN A 682 -1.11 7.21 -19.25
N ALA A 683 -1.01 7.72 -18.02
CA ALA A 683 -1.55 9.01 -17.65
C ALA A 683 -0.45 10.08 -17.50
N TYR A 684 -0.85 11.34 -17.70
CA TYR A 684 0.05 12.48 -17.68
C TYR A 684 -0.47 13.58 -16.77
N ALA A 685 0.44 14.16 -15.98
CA ALA A 685 0.17 15.33 -15.16
C ALA A 685 1.11 16.47 -15.58
N TYR A 686 0.55 17.52 -16.18
CA TYR A 686 1.29 18.73 -16.57
C TYR A 686 1.17 19.76 -15.46
N LEU A 687 2.30 20.14 -14.89
CA LEU A 687 2.41 21.20 -13.88
C LEU A 687 2.94 22.46 -14.54
N LEU A 688 2.07 23.42 -14.82
CA LEU A 688 2.43 24.67 -15.49
C LEU A 688 2.92 25.70 -14.47
N LEU A 689 4.13 26.21 -14.70
CA LEU A 689 4.76 27.28 -13.92
C LEU A 689 4.71 28.61 -14.65
N PRO A 690 4.67 29.75 -13.96
CA PRO A 690 4.67 31.07 -14.59
C PRO A 690 5.96 31.33 -15.39
N ARG A 691 5.84 32.04 -16.54
CA ARG A 691 6.96 32.30 -17.49
C ARG A 691 8.11 33.11 -16.89
N HIS A 692 7.85 34.05 -15.98
CA HIS A 692 8.81 35.07 -15.53
C HIS A 692 8.97 35.16 -14.00
N ALA A 693 8.55 34.20 -13.23
CA ALA A 693 8.70 34.26 -11.77
C ALA A 693 9.97 33.52 -11.31
N SER A 694 10.82 34.22 -10.56
CA SER A 694 11.78 33.55 -9.69
C SER A 694 10.99 32.75 -8.66
N LEU A 695 10.99 31.42 -8.78
CA LEU A 695 10.28 30.56 -7.83
C LEU A 695 10.90 30.72 -6.45
N LEU A 696 10.05 30.98 -5.45
CA LEU A 696 10.44 30.94 -4.05
C LEU A 696 11.03 29.57 -3.69
N THR A 697 11.97 29.53 -2.76
CA THR A 697 12.67 28.30 -2.36
C THR A 697 11.71 27.15 -1.99
N ASP A 698 10.59 27.47 -1.31
CA ASP A 698 9.59 26.50 -0.90
C ASP A 698 8.81 25.92 -2.08
N VAL A 699 8.57 26.73 -3.13
CA VAL A 699 7.93 26.26 -4.36
C VAL A 699 8.85 25.30 -5.10
N ARG A 700 10.14 25.62 -5.19
CA ARG A 700 11.14 24.72 -5.80
C ARG A 700 11.20 23.39 -5.06
N LYS A 701 11.22 23.41 -3.73
CA LYS A 701 11.20 22.20 -2.89
C LYS A 701 9.95 21.35 -3.14
N ARG A 702 8.75 21.96 -3.21
CA ARG A 702 7.50 21.23 -3.50
C ARG A 702 7.50 20.60 -4.88
N ILE A 703 7.91 21.35 -5.90
CA ILE A 703 7.99 20.86 -7.29
C ILE A 703 9.04 19.76 -7.44
N SER A 704 10.20 19.91 -6.79
CA SER A 704 11.23 18.87 -6.74
C SER A 704 10.70 17.61 -6.09
N ALA A 705 10.02 17.73 -4.95
CA ALA A 705 9.44 16.59 -4.23
C ALA A 705 8.40 15.83 -5.06
N ILE A 706 7.46 16.53 -5.73
CA ILE A 706 6.44 15.86 -6.56
C ILE A 706 7.06 15.12 -7.76
N ARG A 707 8.20 15.59 -8.27
CA ARG A 707 8.96 14.94 -9.33
C ARG A 707 9.76 13.74 -8.81
N GLN A 708 10.38 13.85 -7.64
CA GLN A 708 11.17 12.80 -7.02
C GLN A 708 10.29 11.61 -6.59
N TYR A 709 9.14 11.90 -5.97
CA TYR A 709 8.17 10.90 -5.55
C TYR A 709 7.14 10.57 -6.66
N SER A 710 7.64 10.23 -7.85
CA SER A 710 6.80 9.85 -8.99
C SER A 710 6.27 8.42 -8.91
N THR A 711 6.86 7.57 -8.07
CA THR A 711 6.45 6.18 -7.86
C THR A 711 5.11 6.09 -7.13
N LEU A 712 4.34 5.05 -7.46
CA LEU A 712 3.09 4.73 -6.77
C LEU A 712 3.38 4.29 -5.32
N GLY A 713 2.45 4.57 -4.39
CA GLY A 713 2.61 4.26 -2.96
C GLY A 713 3.41 5.31 -2.17
N SER A 714 3.71 6.46 -2.77
CA SER A 714 4.50 7.52 -2.12
C SER A 714 3.69 8.50 -1.26
N GLY A 715 2.37 8.30 -1.10
CA GLY A 715 1.49 9.26 -0.42
C GLY A 715 1.92 9.56 1.01
N PHE A 716 2.37 8.56 1.76
CA PHE A 716 2.91 8.74 3.10
C PHE A 716 4.19 9.61 3.11
N LYS A 717 5.13 9.34 2.19
CA LYS A 717 6.37 10.11 2.04
C LYS A 717 6.09 11.57 1.65
N ILE A 718 5.13 11.77 0.76
CA ILE A 718 4.66 13.10 0.36
C ILE A 718 4.06 13.86 1.55
N ALA A 719 3.23 13.21 2.38
CA ALA A 719 2.66 13.84 3.57
C ALA A 719 3.75 14.25 4.57
N MET A 720 4.77 13.43 4.76
CA MET A 720 5.93 13.74 5.59
C MET A 720 6.75 14.90 5.00
N ARG A 721 6.97 14.90 3.67
CA ARG A 721 7.70 16.00 2.99
C ARG A 721 6.92 17.31 3.01
N ASP A 722 5.59 17.26 2.90
CA ASP A 722 4.74 18.45 3.05
C ASP A 722 4.85 19.03 4.48
N LEU A 723 4.89 18.15 5.49
CA LEU A 723 5.13 18.53 6.87
C LEU A 723 6.50 19.21 7.06
N GLU A 724 7.55 18.69 6.42
CA GLU A 724 8.87 19.29 6.45
C GLU A 724 8.89 20.71 5.83
N ILE A 725 8.24 20.88 4.68
CA ILE A 725 8.23 22.15 3.93
C ILE A 725 7.34 23.19 4.62
N ARG A 726 6.17 22.82 5.13
CA ARG A 726 5.23 23.72 5.84
C ARG A 726 5.64 23.95 7.29
N GLY A 727 6.39 23.01 7.88
CA GLY A 727 6.64 22.90 9.32
C GLY A 727 5.48 22.24 10.05
N ALA A 728 5.74 21.72 11.25
CA ALA A 728 4.78 21.01 12.09
C ALA A 728 3.62 21.92 12.61
N GLY A 729 3.66 23.24 12.42
CA GLY A 729 2.60 24.22 12.64
C GLY A 729 1.80 24.01 13.93
N ASN A 730 0.50 24.36 13.90
CA ASN A 730 -0.48 24.12 14.97
C ASN A 730 -1.06 22.69 14.96
N LEU A 731 -0.23 21.67 14.69
CA LEU A 731 -0.69 20.27 14.62
C LEU A 731 -1.37 19.80 15.90
N LEU A 732 -0.86 20.23 17.03
CA LEU A 732 -1.22 19.73 18.36
C LEU A 732 -1.80 20.82 19.29
N GLY A 733 -2.01 22.04 18.77
CA GLY A 733 -2.43 23.19 19.56
C GLY A 733 -1.29 24.18 19.82
N SER A 734 -1.63 25.39 20.21
CA SER A 734 -0.68 26.49 20.40
C SER A 734 0.34 26.23 21.53
N GLU A 735 -0.05 25.54 22.58
CA GLU A 735 0.80 25.23 23.74
C GLU A 735 1.92 24.25 23.39
N GLN A 736 1.66 23.26 22.52
CA GLN A 736 2.63 22.24 22.16
C GLN A 736 3.58 22.66 21.05
N SER A 737 3.19 23.65 20.24
CA SER A 737 4.02 24.17 19.14
C SER A 737 5.38 24.69 19.63
N GLY A 738 5.45 25.25 20.85
CA GLY A 738 6.69 25.70 21.49
C GLY A 738 7.67 24.54 21.77
N HIS A 739 7.19 23.43 22.27
CA HIS A 739 8.00 22.26 22.59
C HIS A 739 8.53 21.56 21.33
N ILE A 740 7.68 21.45 20.28
CA ILE A 740 8.09 20.91 18.98
C ILE A 740 9.20 21.79 18.37
N THR A 741 9.07 23.12 18.46
CA THR A 741 10.11 24.04 18.00
C THR A 741 11.43 23.85 18.75
N ALA A 742 11.35 23.55 20.05
CA ALA A 742 12.54 23.42 20.89
C ALA A 742 13.34 22.14 20.63
N VAL A 743 12.70 21.02 20.29
CA VAL A 743 13.36 19.70 20.16
C VAL A 743 13.24 19.08 18.77
N GLY A 744 12.40 19.62 17.89
CA GLY A 744 12.06 19.07 16.58
C GLY A 744 10.95 18.00 16.65
N PHE A 745 10.19 17.87 15.53
CA PHE A 745 9.01 17.01 15.46
C PHE A 745 9.34 15.51 15.64
N GLU A 746 10.43 15.03 15.03
CA GLU A 746 10.82 13.63 15.09
C GLU A 746 11.12 13.20 16.55
N LEU A 747 11.98 13.95 17.25
CA LEU A 747 12.31 13.67 18.65
C LEU A 747 11.08 13.78 19.56
N TYR A 748 10.21 14.77 19.31
CA TYR A 748 8.95 14.93 20.04
C TYR A 748 8.05 13.69 19.91
N CYS A 749 7.88 13.15 18.69
CA CYS A 749 7.11 11.92 18.44
C CYS A 749 7.74 10.69 19.11
N GLN A 750 9.07 10.55 19.08
CA GLN A 750 9.78 9.46 19.78
C GLN A 750 9.54 9.51 21.29
N LEU A 751 9.67 10.69 21.90
CA LEU A 751 9.41 10.90 23.33
C LEU A 751 7.96 10.56 23.71
N LEU A 752 6.99 10.93 22.84
CA LEU A 752 5.59 10.65 23.08
C LEU A 752 5.30 9.14 22.99
N LYS A 753 5.82 8.45 21.97
CA LYS A 753 5.68 7.00 21.84
C LYS A 753 6.23 6.28 23.09
N GLN A 754 7.41 6.70 23.54
CA GLN A 754 8.00 6.15 24.78
C GLN A 754 7.14 6.42 26.02
N SER A 755 6.58 7.62 26.15
CA SER A 755 5.73 7.99 27.29
C SER A 755 4.42 7.20 27.29
N VAL A 756 3.79 7.04 26.12
CA VAL A 756 2.56 6.22 25.96
C VAL A 756 2.82 4.76 26.34
N SER A 757 3.89 4.14 25.79
CA SER A 757 4.24 2.76 26.12
C SER A 757 4.58 2.58 27.61
N ALA A 758 5.29 3.53 28.21
CA ALA A 758 5.61 3.49 29.64
C ALA A 758 4.36 3.57 30.53
N LEU A 759 3.40 4.45 30.18
CA LEU A 759 2.14 4.59 30.91
C LEU A 759 1.19 3.41 30.71
N LYS A 760 1.27 2.69 29.56
CA LYS A 760 0.54 1.42 29.33
C LYS A 760 1.13 0.25 30.13
N GLY A 761 2.26 0.43 30.81
CA GLY A 761 2.96 -0.65 31.52
C GLY A 761 3.63 -1.65 30.56
N GLU A 762 3.69 -1.33 29.27
CA GLU A 762 4.46 -2.11 28.32
C GLU A 762 5.93 -2.00 28.69
N LYS A 763 6.64 -3.13 28.75
CA LYS A 763 8.10 -3.07 28.84
C LYS A 763 8.60 -2.40 27.58
N VAL A 764 8.90 -1.09 27.66
CA VAL A 764 9.58 -0.39 26.59
C VAL A 764 10.86 -1.18 26.34
N LYS A 765 10.95 -1.87 25.20
CA LYS A 765 12.20 -2.53 24.82
C LYS A 765 13.23 -1.42 24.71
N PRO A 766 14.20 -1.34 25.64
CA PRO A 766 15.16 -0.28 25.60
C PRO A 766 15.89 -0.35 24.28
N ARG A 767 16.16 0.81 23.68
CA ARG A 767 17.08 0.89 22.56
C ARG A 767 18.35 0.21 22.98
N VAL A 768 18.90 -0.68 22.15
CA VAL A 768 20.07 -1.49 22.54
C VAL A 768 21.28 -0.59 22.72
N GLU A 769 21.47 -0.04 23.94
CA GLU A 769 22.63 0.77 24.31
C GLU A 769 23.75 -0.13 24.83
N VAL A 770 24.29 -0.97 23.96
CA VAL A 770 25.43 -1.82 24.26
C VAL A 770 26.69 -1.24 23.65
N SER A 771 27.65 -0.86 24.47
CA SER A 771 28.98 -0.42 24.03
C SER A 771 29.84 -1.63 23.69
N LEU A 772 30.33 -1.68 22.44
CA LEU A 772 31.26 -2.72 22.01
C LEU A 772 32.65 -2.13 21.78
N LYS A 773 33.66 -2.67 22.48
CA LYS A 773 35.05 -2.34 22.31
C LYS A 773 35.83 -3.61 21.96
N LEU A 774 35.93 -3.88 20.66
CA LEU A 774 36.54 -5.11 20.10
C LEU A 774 37.85 -4.74 19.39
N ASP A 775 38.99 -5.00 20.02
CA ASP A 775 40.34 -4.65 19.54
C ASP A 775 40.72 -5.32 18.20
N PHE A 776 40.07 -6.40 17.85
CA PHE A 776 40.33 -7.14 16.61
C PHE A 776 39.44 -6.67 15.43
N LEU A 777 38.54 -5.71 15.63
CA LEU A 777 37.73 -5.06 14.62
C LEU A 777 38.14 -3.59 14.55
N GLY A 778 39.10 -3.24 13.69
CA GLY A 778 39.35 -1.84 13.31
C GLY A 778 40.47 -1.12 14.03
N SER A 779 41.49 -1.77 14.55
CA SER A 779 42.76 -1.11 14.93
C SER A 779 43.85 -1.37 13.90
N GLU A 780 44.18 -0.34 13.10
CA GLU A 780 45.50 -0.23 12.53
C GLU A 780 46.42 0.41 13.60
N ASP A 781 46.95 -0.37 14.50
CA ASP A 781 48.20 -0.02 15.12
C ASP A 781 49.31 -0.23 14.06
N VAL A 782 49.61 0.84 13.34
CA VAL A 782 50.84 0.94 12.56
C VAL A 782 51.99 1.02 13.52
N LYS A 783 52.52 -0.10 13.98
CA LYS A 783 53.89 -0.20 14.38
C LYS A 783 54.74 -0.04 13.14
N ARG A 784 55.21 1.17 12.89
CA ARG A 784 56.32 1.43 12.00
C ARG A 784 57.57 0.73 12.59
N GLU A 785 57.77 -0.52 12.17
CA GLU A 785 59.08 -1.13 12.18
C GLU A 785 59.39 -1.54 10.75
N THR A 786 60.48 -0.98 10.27
CA THR A 786 61.22 -1.16 9.03
C THR A 786 61.24 -2.60 8.52
N GLY A 787 60.89 -2.81 7.25
CA GLY A 787 61.28 -4.00 6.52
C GLY A 787 60.16 -4.58 5.65
N SER A 788 60.29 -4.36 4.33
CA SER A 788 59.79 -5.14 3.21
C SER A 788 58.69 -6.18 3.49
N VAL A 789 57.42 -5.83 3.22
CA VAL A 789 56.32 -6.82 3.16
C VAL A 789 55.46 -6.54 1.95
N ASN A 790 55.18 -7.60 1.17
CA ASN A 790 54.36 -7.74 -0.01
C ASN A 790 52.98 -7.08 0.15
N PRO A 791 52.43 -6.28 -0.81
CA PRO A 791 51.17 -5.58 -0.69
C PRO A 791 49.92 -6.46 -0.77
N ALA A 792 50.03 -7.77 -0.96
CA ALA A 792 48.92 -8.68 -1.21
C ALA A 792 48.24 -9.28 0.05
N SER A 793 48.66 -8.99 1.29
CA SER A 793 48.17 -9.66 2.48
C SER A 793 47.54 -8.74 3.55
N ARG A 794 47.07 -7.53 3.21
CA ARG A 794 46.34 -6.66 4.16
C ARG A 794 44.83 -6.80 3.98
N ILE A 795 44.26 -7.85 4.54
CA ILE A 795 42.81 -7.93 4.74
C ILE A 795 42.54 -7.29 6.12
N THR A 796 42.26 -5.98 6.14
CA THR A 796 41.69 -5.32 7.31
C THR A 796 40.23 -5.71 7.44
N HIS A 797 39.87 -6.42 8.52
CA HIS A 797 38.49 -6.84 8.81
C HIS A 797 37.70 -5.66 9.40
N HIS A 798 37.18 -4.75 8.57
CA HIS A 798 36.27 -3.69 9.02
C HIS A 798 34.84 -4.18 8.95
N ALA A 799 34.10 -4.07 10.08
CA ALA A 799 32.65 -4.29 10.12
C ALA A 799 31.95 -3.00 9.62
N SER A 800 31.74 -2.89 8.32
CA SER A 800 31.18 -1.68 7.69
C SER A 800 30.38 -2.02 6.42
N LEU A 801 29.62 -1.04 5.93
CA LEU A 801 29.02 -1.06 4.59
C LEU A 801 30.05 -0.47 3.61
N PRO A 802 30.71 -1.28 2.77
CA PRO A 802 31.71 -0.78 1.82
C PRO A 802 31.09 0.15 0.77
N HIS A 803 31.84 1.15 0.35
CA HIS A 803 31.39 2.15 -0.63
C HIS A 803 31.08 1.53 -1.99
N ASN A 804 31.76 0.46 -2.37
CA ASN A 804 31.51 -0.29 -3.60
C ASN A 804 30.27 -1.22 -3.53
N TYR A 805 29.75 -1.51 -2.33
CA TYR A 805 28.54 -2.30 -2.12
C TYR A 805 27.30 -1.41 -2.06
N VAL A 806 27.35 -0.30 -1.32
CA VAL A 806 26.28 0.71 -1.29
C VAL A 806 26.90 2.05 -1.69
N THR A 807 26.80 2.41 -2.97
CA THR A 807 27.46 3.57 -3.57
C THR A 807 26.89 4.90 -3.09
N GLU A 808 25.57 4.98 -2.90
CA GLU A 808 24.90 6.21 -2.50
C GLU A 808 25.01 6.47 -1.00
N PRO A 809 25.51 7.66 -0.58
CA PRO A 809 25.65 8.01 0.83
C PRO A 809 24.34 7.94 1.62
N GLN A 810 23.24 8.35 1.01
CA GLN A 810 21.91 8.37 1.63
C GLN A 810 21.46 6.94 1.98
N HIS A 811 21.63 5.98 1.06
CA HIS A 811 21.32 4.59 1.31
C HIS A 811 22.19 3.96 2.40
N ARG A 812 23.49 4.39 2.52
CA ARG A 812 24.34 3.92 3.62
C ARG A 812 23.83 4.41 4.98
N ILE A 813 23.49 5.70 5.09
CA ILE A 813 22.90 6.27 6.31
C ILE A 813 21.61 5.53 6.68
N GLU A 814 20.71 5.27 5.70
CA GLU A 814 19.47 4.52 5.89
C GLU A 814 19.74 3.12 6.47
N MET A 815 20.66 2.38 5.86
CA MET A 815 20.99 1.02 6.31
C MET A 815 21.61 0.98 7.71
N TYR A 816 22.53 1.92 8.03
CA TYR A 816 23.08 2.02 9.38
C TYR A 816 22.03 2.39 10.43
N ARG A 817 21.07 3.27 10.10
CA ARG A 817 19.94 3.61 10.98
C ARG A 817 19.05 2.39 11.24
N LYS A 818 18.63 1.69 10.17
CA LYS A 818 17.84 0.45 10.29
C LYS A 818 18.55 -0.61 11.14
N LEU A 819 19.88 -0.73 10.96
CA LEU A 819 20.70 -1.66 11.75
C LEU A 819 20.71 -1.29 13.24
N ALA A 820 20.83 0.01 13.55
CA ALA A 820 20.82 0.50 14.93
C ALA A 820 19.42 0.45 15.58
N GLN A 821 18.36 0.42 14.78
CA GLN A 821 16.96 0.30 15.23
C GLN A 821 16.52 -1.16 15.42
N ALA A 822 17.26 -2.12 14.89
CA ALA A 822 16.95 -3.53 15.05
C ALA A 822 17.08 -3.95 16.52
N THR A 823 15.96 -4.22 17.19
CA THR A 823 15.88 -4.60 18.61
C THR A 823 15.73 -6.10 18.84
N ASP A 824 15.47 -6.86 17.77
CA ASP A 824 15.30 -8.31 17.83
C ASP A 824 15.90 -9.00 16.59
N LYS A 825 16.01 -10.32 16.70
CA LYS A 825 16.60 -11.16 15.64
C LYS A 825 15.77 -11.14 14.35
N ALA A 826 14.45 -11.05 14.44
CA ALA A 826 13.57 -11.04 13.27
C ALA A 826 13.75 -9.77 12.43
N ALA A 827 13.91 -8.61 13.07
CA ALA A 827 14.23 -7.34 12.42
C ALA A 827 15.60 -7.40 11.70
N LEU A 828 16.61 -8.01 12.35
CA LEU A 828 17.95 -8.19 11.76
C LEU A 828 17.92 -9.13 10.55
N GLU A 829 17.17 -10.22 10.59
CA GLU A 829 16.98 -11.15 9.46
C GLU A 829 16.23 -10.48 8.30
N SER A 830 15.24 -9.63 8.60
CA SER A 830 14.54 -8.84 7.59
C SER A 830 15.49 -7.85 6.88
N LEU A 831 16.31 -7.14 7.66
CA LEU A 831 17.31 -6.22 7.11
C LEU A 831 18.37 -6.96 6.28
N THR A 832 18.76 -8.16 6.71
CA THR A 832 19.71 -9.01 5.97
C THR A 832 19.15 -9.41 4.60
N ARG A 833 17.86 -9.72 4.52
CA ARG A 833 17.17 -9.99 3.24
C ARG A 833 17.09 -8.74 2.38
N GLU A 834 16.73 -7.59 2.95
CA GLU A 834 16.68 -6.31 2.23
C GLU A 834 18.04 -5.94 1.61
N LEU A 835 19.14 -6.10 2.35
CA LEU A 835 20.49 -5.84 1.85
C LEU A 835 20.84 -6.74 0.66
N ARG A 836 20.49 -8.02 0.70
CA ARG A 836 20.72 -8.95 -0.41
C ARG A 836 19.87 -8.62 -1.64
N ASP A 837 18.61 -8.26 -1.42
CA ASP A 837 17.68 -7.97 -2.51
C ASP A 837 18.04 -6.67 -3.24
N ARG A 838 18.46 -5.62 -2.50
CA ARG A 838 18.74 -4.29 -3.08
C ARG A 838 20.15 -4.16 -3.65
N PHE A 839 21.13 -4.79 -3.02
CA PHE A 839 22.56 -4.54 -3.32
C PHE A 839 23.31 -5.81 -3.71
N GLY A 840 22.67 -6.98 -3.74
CA GLY A 840 23.28 -8.24 -4.14
C GLY A 840 23.94 -9.01 -2.99
N PRO A 841 24.83 -9.98 -3.28
CA PRO A 841 25.45 -10.85 -2.29
C PRO A 841 26.26 -10.05 -1.25
N LEU A 842 26.14 -10.48 0.03
CA LEU A 842 26.75 -9.78 1.14
C LEU A 842 28.28 -9.89 1.13
N PRO A 843 29.04 -8.79 1.09
CA PRO A 843 30.48 -8.80 1.31
C PRO A 843 30.84 -9.25 2.74
N ALA A 844 32.05 -9.77 2.95
CA ALA A 844 32.53 -10.23 4.26
C ALA A 844 32.46 -9.13 5.35
N ALA A 845 32.70 -7.86 5.00
CA ALA A 845 32.59 -6.71 5.90
C ALA A 845 31.15 -6.49 6.41
N VAL A 846 30.15 -6.70 5.52
CA VAL A 846 28.72 -6.58 5.87
C VAL A 846 28.28 -7.75 6.75
N GLU A 847 28.76 -8.95 6.47
CA GLU A 847 28.48 -10.11 7.33
C GLU A 847 29.02 -9.91 8.75
N LEU A 848 30.23 -9.33 8.90
CA LEU A 848 30.80 -9.00 10.20
C LEU A 848 29.93 -7.92 10.92
N LEU A 849 29.48 -6.90 10.18
CA LEU A 849 28.61 -5.85 10.72
C LEU A 849 27.28 -6.42 11.25
N LEU A 850 26.67 -7.35 10.52
CA LEU A 850 25.45 -8.03 10.96
C LEU A 850 25.67 -8.92 12.20
N GLN A 851 26.83 -9.59 12.29
CA GLN A 851 27.19 -10.37 13.49
C GLN A 851 27.42 -9.47 14.70
N VAL A 852 28.03 -8.31 14.52
CA VAL A 852 28.20 -7.29 15.58
C VAL A 852 26.85 -6.78 16.05
N ALA A 853 25.90 -6.52 15.14
CA ALA A 853 24.53 -6.14 15.51
C ALA A 853 23.80 -7.27 16.28
N GLU A 854 23.95 -8.51 15.85
CA GLU A 854 23.38 -9.66 16.56
C GLU A 854 23.92 -9.78 18.00
N LEU A 855 25.23 -9.54 18.20
CA LEU A 855 25.82 -9.51 19.52
C LEU A 855 25.24 -8.40 20.41
N LYS A 856 25.01 -7.20 19.86
CA LYS A 856 24.37 -6.09 20.59
C LYS A 856 22.97 -6.47 21.07
N ILE A 857 22.17 -7.10 20.20
CA ILE A 857 20.80 -7.55 20.53
C ILE A 857 20.85 -8.58 21.68
N LEU A 858 21.70 -9.60 21.54
CA LEU A 858 21.85 -10.64 22.57
C LEU A 858 22.36 -10.08 23.91
N ALA A 859 23.31 -9.16 23.87
CA ALA A 859 23.82 -8.51 25.06
C ALA A 859 22.76 -7.70 25.79
N SER A 860 21.93 -6.94 25.03
CA SER A 860 20.79 -6.22 25.60
C SER A 860 19.75 -7.13 26.23
N GLU A 861 19.43 -8.27 25.62
CA GLU A 861 18.52 -9.27 26.18
C GLU A 861 19.00 -9.81 27.53
N LYS A 862 20.32 -9.89 27.69
CA LYS A 862 21.00 -10.36 28.92
C LYS A 862 21.36 -9.25 29.90
N ALA A 863 20.91 -7.99 29.64
CA ALA A 863 21.23 -6.80 30.42
C ALA A 863 22.76 -6.50 30.52
N VAL A 864 23.55 -6.94 29.52
CA VAL A 864 24.98 -6.61 29.40
C VAL A 864 25.11 -5.27 28.71
N THR A 865 25.75 -4.29 29.36
CA THR A 865 25.89 -2.91 28.86
C THR A 865 27.19 -2.66 28.11
N ILE A 866 28.25 -3.39 28.45
CA ILE A 866 29.57 -3.24 27.80
C ILE A 866 30.15 -4.61 27.50
N ILE A 867 30.61 -4.79 26.27
CA ILE A 867 31.45 -5.92 25.84
C ILE A 867 32.79 -5.35 25.41
N GLU A 868 33.84 -5.68 26.16
CA GLU A 868 35.19 -5.22 25.84
C GLU A 868 36.11 -6.44 25.66
N VAL A 869 36.86 -6.43 24.57
CA VAL A 869 37.90 -7.43 24.30
C VAL A 869 39.25 -6.73 24.26
N LYS A 870 40.19 -7.21 25.08
CA LYS A 870 41.58 -6.82 25.04
C LYS A 870 42.47 -8.05 24.86
N GLU A 871 43.11 -8.14 23.70
CA GLU A 871 43.88 -9.30 23.28
C GLU A 871 43.05 -10.58 23.22
N ASP A 872 43.09 -11.43 24.22
CA ASP A 872 42.32 -12.65 24.37
C ASP A 872 41.27 -12.59 25.49
N LYS A 873 41.27 -11.53 26.33
CA LYS A 873 40.37 -11.41 27.47
C LYS A 873 39.04 -10.76 27.09
N LEU A 874 37.95 -11.42 27.41
CA LEU A 874 36.59 -10.91 27.23
C LEU A 874 36.08 -10.36 28.59
N MET A 875 35.77 -9.08 28.62
CA MET A 875 35.19 -8.41 29.76
C MET A 875 33.74 -8.01 29.44
N LEU A 876 32.81 -8.55 30.20
CA LEU A 876 31.39 -8.29 30.09
C LEU A 876 30.94 -7.51 31.33
N THR A 877 30.30 -6.35 31.16
CA THR A 877 29.76 -5.54 32.28
C THR A 877 28.22 -5.65 32.28
N ARG A 878 27.69 -5.99 33.46
CA ARG A 878 26.24 -6.07 33.73
C ARG A 878 25.94 -5.30 35.01
N HIS A 879 25.00 -4.35 34.97
CA HIS A 879 24.63 -3.47 36.10
C HIS A 879 25.82 -2.77 36.79
N GLY A 880 26.89 -2.45 36.06
CA GLY A 880 28.10 -1.84 36.54
C GLY A 880 29.21 -2.81 36.97
N ASP A 881 28.90 -4.10 37.14
CA ASP A 881 29.83 -5.12 37.62
C ASP A 881 30.32 -6.01 36.44
N PHE A 882 31.55 -6.51 36.57
CA PHE A 882 32.14 -7.45 35.64
C PHE A 882 31.60 -8.88 35.83
N ILE A 883 31.23 -9.55 34.73
CA ILE A 883 30.88 -10.96 34.75
C ILE A 883 32.16 -11.81 34.64
N THR A 884 32.39 -12.69 35.63
CA THR A 884 33.56 -13.58 35.68
C THR A 884 33.10 -15.04 35.73
N LEU A 885 33.88 -15.92 35.12
CA LEU A 885 33.70 -17.37 35.20
C LEU A 885 34.73 -17.92 36.19
N GLY A 886 34.27 -18.40 37.37
CA GLY A 886 35.16 -18.90 38.40
C GLY A 886 36.16 -17.87 38.86
N GLY A 887 35.77 -16.57 38.94
CA GLY A 887 36.64 -15.48 39.38
C GLY A 887 37.66 -14.98 38.34
N LYS A 888 37.61 -15.49 37.11
CA LYS A 888 38.51 -15.09 36.03
C LYS A 888 37.68 -14.62 34.81
N PHE A 889 38.30 -13.69 34.03
CA PHE A 889 37.70 -13.27 32.75
C PHE A 889 37.79 -14.42 31.72
N PRO A 890 36.70 -14.67 30.95
CA PRO A 890 36.76 -15.61 29.84
C PRO A 890 37.82 -15.19 28.80
N ARG A 891 38.50 -16.17 28.22
CA ARG A 891 39.50 -15.96 27.18
C ARG A 891 39.00 -16.48 25.85
N LEU A 892 39.24 -15.72 24.77
CA LEU A 892 38.95 -16.10 23.39
C LEU A 892 40.11 -16.94 22.84
N ILE A 893 39.80 -18.14 22.31
CA ILE A 893 40.82 -19.09 21.82
C ILE A 893 41.06 -18.85 20.33
N ARG A 894 40.06 -18.38 19.60
CA ARG A 894 40.12 -18.20 18.15
C ARG A 894 40.86 -16.92 17.78
N LYS A 895 41.59 -16.93 16.63
CA LYS A 895 42.34 -15.75 16.14
C LYS A 895 41.56 -14.96 15.07
N GLU A 896 40.74 -15.63 14.27
CA GLU A 896 39.98 -15.01 13.16
C GLU A 896 38.79 -14.19 13.69
N ALA A 897 38.57 -12.99 13.18
CA ALA A 897 37.52 -12.07 13.63
C ALA A 897 36.12 -12.72 13.64
N LYS A 898 35.73 -13.38 12.55
CA LYS A 898 34.43 -14.08 12.43
C LYS A 898 34.28 -15.21 13.46
N ALA A 899 35.35 -15.92 13.75
CA ALA A 899 35.35 -16.99 14.73
C ALA A 899 35.33 -16.44 16.17
N ARG A 900 35.99 -15.32 16.47
CA ARG A 900 35.91 -14.61 17.75
C ARG A 900 34.51 -14.12 18.05
N LEU A 901 33.82 -13.49 17.10
CA LEU A 901 32.44 -13.05 17.26
C LEU A 901 31.48 -14.21 17.57
N LYS A 902 31.65 -15.37 16.89
CA LYS A 902 30.88 -16.58 17.19
C LYS A 902 31.18 -17.14 18.59
N GLU A 903 32.42 -17.02 19.05
CA GLU A 903 32.82 -17.46 20.39
C GLU A 903 32.22 -16.58 21.48
N ILE A 904 32.24 -15.23 21.29
CA ILE A 904 31.58 -14.25 22.18
C ILE A 904 30.07 -14.54 22.23
N LYS A 905 29.44 -14.82 21.06
CA LYS A 905 28.03 -15.20 20.98
C LYS A 905 27.70 -16.45 21.82
N LYS A 906 28.55 -17.49 21.71
CA LYS A 906 28.36 -18.71 22.53
C LYS A 906 28.48 -18.43 24.03
N LEU A 907 29.43 -17.61 24.42
CA LEU A 907 29.60 -17.22 25.83
C LEU A 907 28.40 -16.40 26.33
N LEU A 908 27.91 -15.42 25.55
CA LEU A 908 26.70 -14.66 25.89
C LEU A 908 25.43 -15.52 26.00
N LEU A 909 25.32 -16.59 25.22
CA LEU A 909 24.19 -17.52 25.31
C LEU A 909 24.30 -18.44 26.51
N ALA A 910 25.52 -18.72 27.03
CA ALA A 910 25.77 -19.54 28.19
C ALA A 910 25.51 -18.82 29.54
N PHE A 911 25.49 -17.47 29.53
CA PHE A 911 25.11 -16.59 30.66
C PHE A 911 23.61 -16.26 30.62
#